data_e52cbcdb1828cd3d4ea865898aef1c71
#
_entry.id   e52cbcdb1828cd3d4ea865898aef1c71
#
_cell.length_a   1.000
_cell.length_b   1.000
_cell.length_c   1.000
_cell.angle_alpha   90.00
_cell.angle_beta   90.00
_cell.angle_gamma   90.00
#
_symmetry.space_group_name_H-M   'P 1'
#
loop_
_entity.id
_entity.type
_entity.pdbx_description
1 polymer ?
#
loop_
_entity_poly.entity_id
_entity_poly.type
_entity_poly.pdbx_seq_one_letter_code
_entity_poly.pdbx_strand_id
1 'polypeptide(L)'
;MEHSHMDHEMSGMDHSHMDHEMSGMDHSHMDHEMSGMDHSMHMGNFKQKFWLSLVLAIPIVILSPMMGIELPFQFTFPGSDWVVVILGTILFFYGGQPFLSGAKMELKQKSPAMMTLIAMGITVSYFYSLYAFIANHFLAVPHVMDFFWELATLIVIMLLGHWIEMNAVSNAGNALQKLAELLPKEVIRKNADGSEEQIPLEEVTNKTQLIVRSGDKIPTDGTILEGETTIDESAVTGESRRVPKTIGSTVIGGSVNGNGTITMEVTGTGEDSYLAKVMEMVRKAQADKSRLEALSDKVAKWLFYIALVAGVLAFAVWLFVADLPTALDRMVTVFVIACPHALGLAIPLVVARSTSIAAKNGLLLKNRNALENAHHVDYLILDKTGTLTEGTFTVTGIEATGSLSASEVLAYLAGLEKTANHPIAEGILAQAEKENITAKKATDVQTRTGIGLEGVIDGQKWLIVNQKGLEQFTIQYQGKSLKNYQEQGNTISYLVHDGKVEGIVALGDKVKPEASQFIQKVKDLGITPVMATGDNQEAAQAVADYLGIEAFHAAMLPDDKERLVSDYVKEGKRVVMVGDGINDAPSLARATIGIAIGAGTDVAIDSADVVLTNSEPQDILHFLTLAKKTRRKMIQNLWWGAGYNIFAIPLAAGVLAPIGIILNPAVGAVLMSMSTIIVAINAMTLSIEKSGD
;
A
#
# COMPACT_ATOMS: atom_id res chain seq x y z
N MET A 1 34.33 28.97 51.45
CA MET A 1 35.22 27.83 51.76
C MET A 1 35.26 27.03 50.47
N GLU A 2 36.20 27.35 49.71
CA GLU A 2 37.55 26.81 49.47
C GLU A 2 37.44 25.61 48.52
N HIS A 3 37.85 25.81 47.28
CA HIS A 3 39.16 25.57 46.67
C HIS A 3 39.35 24.09 46.33
N SER A 4 39.87 23.61 45.21
CA SER A 4 40.76 24.19 44.17
C SER A 4 40.95 23.13 43.10
N HIS A 5 41.00 23.51 41.83
CA HIS A 5 42.09 23.42 40.84
C HIS A 5 43.01 22.19 40.90
N MET A 6 43.21 21.49 39.80
CA MET A 6 44.38 21.68 38.95
C MET A 6 44.40 20.80 37.71
N ASP A 7 44.76 21.45 36.61
CA ASP A 7 45.22 20.96 35.32
C ASP A 7 46.46 20.07 35.37
N HIS A 8 46.74 19.30 34.34
CA HIS A 8 47.93 19.23 33.51
C HIS A 8 47.83 18.08 32.49
N GLU A 9 47.78 18.42 31.21
CA GLU A 9 48.86 18.49 30.17
C GLU A 9 49.42 17.15 29.69
N MET A 10 49.15 16.95 28.46
CA MET A 10 49.90 16.64 27.23
C MET A 10 51.20 15.80 27.28
N SER A 11 51.24 14.94 26.33
CA SER A 11 52.26 14.61 25.29
C SER A 11 52.43 13.08 25.22
N GLY A 12 52.35 12.45 24.05
CA GLY A 12 53.08 12.53 22.87
C GLY A 12 53.44 11.12 22.39
N MET A 13 53.13 10.81 21.12
CA MET A 13 53.84 9.87 20.22
C MET A 13 54.20 8.46 20.71
N ASP A 14 53.85 7.39 20.01
CA ASP A 14 54.52 6.91 18.81
C ASP A 14 53.86 5.62 18.24
N HIS A 15 54.12 5.40 16.95
CA HIS A 15 53.70 4.27 16.13
C HIS A 15 54.33 2.94 16.54
N SER A 16 53.60 1.83 16.44
CA SER A 16 54.02 0.66 15.64
C SER A 16 53.11 -0.56 15.79
N HIS A 17 52.69 -1.08 14.67
CA HIS A 17 52.40 -2.49 14.27
C HIS A 17 52.09 -3.54 15.34
N MET A 18 50.94 -4.19 15.23
CA MET A 18 50.87 -5.58 14.79
C MET A 18 49.43 -6.14 14.87
N ASP A 19 49.16 -6.95 13.87
CA ASP A 19 48.00 -7.82 13.73
C ASP A 19 47.64 -8.59 15.01
N HIS A 20 46.37 -8.77 15.30
CA HIS A 20 45.74 -10.09 15.45
C HIS A 20 44.31 -10.02 15.98
N GLU A 21 43.48 -10.86 15.32
CA GLU A 21 42.29 -11.51 15.81
C GLU A 21 40.97 -10.72 15.86
N MET A 22 40.25 -10.87 14.75
CA MET A 22 38.79 -10.82 14.71
C MET A 22 38.21 -12.01 15.46
N SER A 23 37.62 -11.80 16.62
CA SER A 23 36.58 -12.68 17.14
C SER A 23 35.60 -11.87 17.98
N GLY A 24 34.35 -11.86 17.59
CA GLY A 24 33.25 -11.27 18.37
C GLY A 24 32.35 -10.31 17.60
N MET A 25 31.86 -10.68 16.42
CA MET A 25 30.64 -10.09 15.86
C MET A 25 29.44 -10.91 16.26
N ASP A 26 28.62 -10.28 17.07
CA ASP A 26 27.33 -10.80 17.56
C ASP A 26 26.37 -10.95 16.38
N HIS A 27 26.04 -12.21 16.04
CA HIS A 27 25.17 -12.60 14.92
C HIS A 27 23.65 -12.42 15.20
N SER A 28 23.26 -11.58 16.15
CA SER A 28 21.85 -11.45 16.55
C SER A 28 21.00 -10.48 15.74
N HIS A 29 21.55 -9.75 14.77
CA HIS A 29 20.78 -8.78 13.94
C HIS A 29 20.65 -9.12 12.45
N MET A 30 21.20 -10.26 11.98
CA MET A 30 21.11 -10.66 10.55
C MET A 30 19.97 -11.62 10.22
N ASP A 31 19.21 -12.12 11.20
CA ASP A 31 18.14 -13.12 10.93
C ASP A 31 16.81 -12.52 10.47
N HIS A 32 16.65 -11.19 10.37
CA HIS A 32 15.39 -10.55 9.94
C HIS A 32 15.35 -10.11 8.47
N GLU A 33 16.49 -10.03 7.77
CA GLU A 33 16.51 -9.62 6.35
C GLU A 33 16.34 -10.75 5.34
N MET A 34 16.43 -12.01 5.74
CA MET A 34 16.37 -13.18 4.83
C MET A 34 14.96 -13.69 4.53
N SER A 35 13.91 -13.14 5.12
CA SER A 35 12.53 -13.64 4.88
C SER A 35 11.95 -13.25 3.51
N GLY A 36 12.46 -12.20 2.85
CA GLY A 36 11.96 -11.74 1.56
C GLY A 36 12.68 -12.29 0.32
N MET A 37 13.94 -12.73 0.45
CA MET A 37 14.73 -13.24 -0.69
C MET A 37 14.58 -14.76 -0.92
N ASP A 38 14.09 -15.50 0.06
CA ASP A 38 14.05 -16.98 0.01
C ASP A 38 12.86 -17.53 -0.80
N HIS A 39 11.81 -16.72 -1.02
CA HIS A 39 10.62 -17.19 -1.75
C HIS A 39 10.84 -17.37 -3.26
N SER A 40 11.71 -16.61 -3.90
CA SER A 40 11.97 -16.73 -5.34
C SER A 40 12.86 -17.95 -5.70
N MET A 41 13.80 -18.32 -4.83
CA MET A 41 14.64 -19.53 -5.01
C MET A 41 13.84 -20.82 -4.80
N HIS A 42 12.77 -20.82 -3.99
CA HIS A 42 11.96 -22.01 -3.74
C HIS A 42 10.91 -22.27 -4.84
N MET A 43 10.50 -21.29 -5.62
CA MET A 43 9.48 -21.46 -6.68
C MET A 43 9.92 -22.46 -7.78
N GLY A 44 11.16 -22.42 -8.21
CA GLY A 44 11.69 -23.37 -9.20
C GLY A 44 11.69 -24.82 -8.71
N ASN A 45 11.80 -25.00 -7.41
CA ASN A 45 11.92 -26.32 -6.80
C ASN A 45 10.56 -27.07 -6.68
N PHE A 46 9.45 -26.37 -6.34
CA PHE A 46 8.13 -27.01 -6.22
C PHE A 46 7.57 -27.47 -7.57
N LYS A 47 7.68 -26.67 -8.63
CA LYS A 47 7.25 -27.06 -9.98
C LYS A 47 8.00 -28.29 -10.47
N GLN A 48 9.31 -28.30 -10.34
CA GLN A 48 10.14 -29.45 -10.74
C GLN A 48 9.84 -30.69 -9.90
N LYS A 49 9.74 -30.52 -8.57
CA LYS A 49 9.38 -31.61 -7.66
C LYS A 49 8.01 -32.18 -7.96
N PHE A 50 7.01 -31.36 -8.26
CA PHE A 50 5.68 -31.82 -8.65
C PHE A 50 5.73 -32.72 -9.89
N TRP A 51 6.36 -32.28 -10.99
CA TRP A 51 6.38 -33.06 -12.21
C TRP A 51 7.17 -34.39 -12.05
N LEU A 52 8.31 -34.36 -11.38
CA LEU A 52 9.08 -35.59 -11.12
C LEU A 52 8.31 -36.51 -10.16
N SER A 53 7.70 -35.99 -9.12
CA SER A 53 6.88 -36.77 -8.19
C SER A 53 5.64 -37.34 -8.87
N LEU A 54 5.02 -36.62 -9.79
CA LEU A 54 3.90 -37.15 -10.59
C LEU A 54 4.32 -38.32 -11.43
N VAL A 55 5.48 -38.23 -12.11
CA VAL A 55 6.01 -39.34 -12.91
C VAL A 55 6.29 -40.60 -12.05
N LEU A 56 6.84 -40.41 -10.83
CA LEU A 56 7.07 -41.51 -9.87
C LEU A 56 5.76 -42.08 -9.29
N ALA A 57 4.74 -41.22 -9.10
CA ALA A 57 3.48 -41.63 -8.50
C ALA A 57 2.58 -42.43 -9.47
N ILE A 58 2.63 -42.18 -10.78
CA ILE A 58 1.82 -42.88 -11.77
C ILE A 58 1.97 -44.39 -11.68
N PRO A 59 3.19 -44.99 -11.71
CA PRO A 59 3.33 -46.42 -11.54
C PRO A 59 2.82 -46.92 -10.18
N ILE A 60 3.02 -46.17 -9.09
CA ILE A 60 2.54 -46.56 -7.76
C ILE A 60 1.00 -46.64 -7.76
N VAL A 61 0.32 -45.63 -8.33
CA VAL A 61 -1.15 -45.57 -8.41
C VAL A 61 -1.72 -46.69 -9.27
N ILE A 62 -0.98 -47.14 -10.30
CA ILE A 62 -1.41 -48.23 -11.17
C ILE A 62 -1.18 -49.61 -10.50
N LEU A 63 -0.13 -49.76 -9.71
CA LEU A 63 0.32 -51.07 -9.16
C LEU A 63 -0.15 -51.29 -7.72
N SER A 64 -0.61 -50.29 -6.99
CA SER A 64 -1.07 -50.41 -5.60
C SER A 64 -2.59 -50.10 -5.51
N PRO A 65 -3.39 -50.96 -4.83
CA PRO A 65 -4.81 -50.74 -4.67
C PRO A 65 -5.09 -49.59 -3.71
N MET A 66 -6.17 -48.84 -3.98
CA MET A 66 -6.66 -47.81 -3.10
C MET A 66 -7.38 -48.43 -1.90
N MET A 67 -6.74 -48.48 -0.72
CA MET A 67 -7.35 -49.08 0.48
C MET A 67 -7.94 -50.48 0.25
N GLY A 68 -7.25 -51.33 -0.53
CA GLY A 68 -7.74 -52.65 -0.88
C GLY A 68 -8.82 -52.69 -1.93
N ILE A 69 -9.21 -51.57 -2.50
CA ILE A 69 -10.15 -51.45 -3.64
C ILE A 69 -9.34 -51.40 -4.92
N GLU A 70 -9.46 -52.42 -5.77
CA GLU A 70 -8.85 -52.40 -7.08
C GLU A 70 -9.65 -51.57 -8.05
N LEU A 71 -9.00 -50.58 -8.66
CA LEU A 71 -9.62 -49.72 -9.69
C LEU A 71 -9.49 -50.38 -11.08
N PRO A 72 -10.37 -50.12 -12.04
CA PRO A 72 -10.42 -50.84 -13.33
C PRO A 72 -9.11 -50.76 -14.18
N PHE A 73 -8.25 -49.82 -13.91
CA PHE A 73 -6.98 -49.59 -14.61
C PHE A 73 -5.75 -50.19 -13.87
N GLN A 74 -5.96 -50.76 -12.69
CA GLN A 74 -4.91 -51.33 -11.88
C GLN A 74 -4.60 -52.76 -12.30
N PHE A 75 -3.37 -53.17 -12.24
CA PHE A 75 -2.93 -54.53 -12.48
C PHE A 75 -1.66 -54.88 -11.65
N THR A 76 -1.49 -56.10 -11.30
CA THR A 76 -0.33 -56.58 -10.56
C THR A 76 0.43 -57.64 -11.36
N PHE A 77 1.72 -57.75 -11.15
CA PHE A 77 2.59 -58.76 -11.70
C PHE A 77 3.59 -59.27 -10.65
N PRO A 78 4.19 -60.45 -10.80
CA PRO A 78 5.18 -60.94 -9.84
C PRO A 78 6.32 -59.93 -9.67
N GLY A 79 6.46 -59.39 -8.45
CA GLY A 79 7.47 -58.36 -8.13
C GLY A 79 6.99 -56.91 -8.25
N SER A 80 5.70 -56.63 -8.59
CA SER A 80 5.11 -55.29 -8.59
C SER A 80 5.28 -54.57 -7.25
N ASP A 81 5.17 -55.31 -6.13
CA ASP A 81 5.31 -54.75 -4.77
C ASP A 81 6.69 -54.17 -4.51
N TRP A 82 7.76 -54.79 -5.05
CA TRP A 82 9.12 -54.24 -4.97
C TRP A 82 9.24 -52.93 -5.72
N VAL A 83 8.59 -52.82 -6.91
CA VAL A 83 8.56 -51.55 -7.67
C VAL A 83 7.86 -50.46 -6.87
N VAL A 84 6.70 -50.77 -6.27
CA VAL A 84 5.92 -49.83 -5.44
C VAL A 84 6.74 -49.36 -4.23
N VAL A 85 7.42 -50.24 -3.49
CA VAL A 85 8.24 -49.88 -2.34
C VAL A 85 9.41 -49.00 -2.73
N ILE A 86 10.15 -49.36 -3.81
CA ILE A 86 11.28 -48.55 -4.28
C ILE A 86 10.82 -47.17 -4.72
N LEU A 87 9.80 -47.08 -5.57
CA LEU A 87 9.28 -45.80 -6.05
C LEU A 87 8.65 -44.99 -4.91
N GLY A 88 7.90 -45.59 -3.99
CA GLY A 88 7.34 -44.99 -2.81
C GLY A 88 8.39 -44.43 -1.87
N THR A 89 9.49 -45.13 -1.70
CA THR A 89 10.66 -44.66 -0.92
C THR A 89 11.31 -43.45 -1.57
N ILE A 90 11.55 -43.48 -2.89
CA ILE A 90 12.12 -42.36 -3.62
C ILE A 90 11.16 -41.16 -3.53
N LEU A 91 9.85 -41.37 -3.70
CA LEU A 91 8.84 -40.34 -3.63
C LEU A 91 8.76 -39.72 -2.23
N PHE A 92 8.80 -40.52 -1.16
CA PHE A 92 8.81 -40.03 0.21
C PHE A 92 10.01 -39.12 0.51
N PHE A 93 11.23 -39.53 0.16
CA PHE A 93 12.41 -38.70 0.42
C PHE A 93 12.59 -37.57 -0.57
N TYR A 94 12.24 -37.69 -1.83
CA TYR A 94 12.37 -36.65 -2.85
C TYR A 94 11.17 -35.69 -2.86
N GLY A 95 9.96 -36.21 -3.06
CA GLY A 95 8.73 -35.41 -3.12
C GLY A 95 8.29 -34.92 -1.74
N GLY A 96 8.47 -35.72 -0.70
CA GLY A 96 8.17 -35.39 0.69
C GLY A 96 9.16 -34.44 1.37
N GLN A 97 10.36 -34.26 0.80
CA GLN A 97 11.44 -33.48 1.41
C GLN A 97 11.03 -32.06 1.83
N PRO A 98 10.28 -31.25 1.04
CA PRO A 98 9.86 -29.92 1.45
C PRO A 98 9.01 -29.92 2.73
N PHE A 99 8.12 -30.91 2.85
CA PHE A 99 7.23 -31.05 4.01
C PHE A 99 8.00 -31.51 5.25
N LEU A 100 8.91 -32.46 5.11
CA LEU A 100 9.76 -32.93 6.21
C LEU A 100 10.70 -31.85 6.72
N SER A 101 11.33 -31.10 5.83
CA SER A 101 12.21 -29.97 6.21
C SER A 101 11.44 -28.82 6.81
N GLY A 102 10.26 -28.48 6.26
CA GLY A 102 9.36 -27.48 6.80
C GLY A 102 8.85 -27.82 8.20
N ALA A 103 8.44 -29.09 8.41
CA ALA A 103 8.04 -29.59 9.72
C ALA A 103 9.16 -29.48 10.77
N LYS A 104 10.40 -29.81 10.39
CA LYS A 104 11.57 -29.67 11.27
C LYS A 104 11.76 -28.21 11.69
N MET A 105 11.55 -27.25 10.77
CA MET A 105 11.66 -25.82 11.05
C MET A 105 10.53 -25.34 11.96
N GLU A 106 9.27 -25.70 11.67
CA GLU A 106 8.10 -25.37 12.50
C GLU A 106 8.25 -25.88 13.94
N LEU A 107 8.72 -27.13 14.10
CA LEU A 107 8.95 -27.74 15.42
C LEU A 107 10.10 -27.05 16.16
N LYS A 108 11.19 -26.67 15.47
CA LYS A 108 12.30 -25.91 16.06
C LYS A 108 11.84 -24.55 16.57
N GLN A 109 10.94 -23.90 15.86
CA GLN A 109 10.32 -22.62 16.24
C GLN A 109 9.20 -22.77 17.29
N LYS A 110 8.90 -23.99 17.76
CA LYS A 110 7.80 -24.29 18.69
C LYS A 110 6.44 -23.79 18.21
N SER A 111 6.27 -23.75 16.90
CA SER A 111 5.04 -23.31 16.24
C SER A 111 4.61 -24.30 15.16
N PRO A 112 4.23 -25.54 15.56
CA PRO A 112 3.77 -26.56 14.61
C PRO A 112 2.53 -26.05 13.87
N ALA A 113 2.51 -26.28 12.55
CA ALA A 113 1.45 -25.82 11.67
C ALA A 113 1.25 -26.80 10.50
N MET A 114 1.09 -26.28 9.29
CA MET A 114 0.75 -27.01 8.09
C MET A 114 1.78 -28.08 7.70
N MET A 115 3.08 -27.70 7.66
CA MET A 115 4.15 -28.62 7.24
C MET A 115 4.27 -29.81 8.19
N THR A 116 4.06 -29.56 9.48
CA THR A 116 4.10 -30.63 10.51
C THR A 116 2.95 -31.63 10.31
N LEU A 117 1.72 -31.16 10.00
CA LEU A 117 0.58 -32.07 9.75
C LEU A 117 0.79 -32.95 8.50
N ILE A 118 1.26 -32.33 7.40
CA ILE A 118 1.56 -33.10 6.18
C ILE A 118 2.67 -34.11 6.43
N ALA A 119 3.76 -33.68 7.07
CA ALA A 119 4.88 -34.55 7.40
C ALA A 119 4.44 -35.73 8.28
N MET A 120 3.53 -35.53 9.24
CA MET A 120 2.97 -36.63 10.04
C MET A 120 2.17 -37.58 9.16
N GLY A 121 1.29 -37.09 8.29
CA GLY A 121 0.49 -37.91 7.38
C GLY A 121 1.36 -38.78 6.46
N ILE A 122 2.30 -38.18 5.74
CA ILE A 122 3.19 -38.93 4.82
C ILE A 122 4.13 -39.88 5.56
N THR A 123 4.56 -39.50 6.77
CA THR A 123 5.44 -40.38 7.58
C THR A 123 4.69 -41.62 8.08
N VAL A 124 3.47 -41.43 8.61
CA VAL A 124 2.64 -42.59 9.03
C VAL A 124 2.32 -43.50 7.84
N SER A 125 1.91 -42.94 6.71
CA SER A 125 1.59 -43.72 5.51
C SER A 125 2.82 -44.50 5.01
N TYR A 126 4.00 -43.88 4.98
CA TYR A 126 5.22 -44.52 4.50
C TYR A 126 5.68 -45.67 5.43
N PHE A 127 5.83 -45.40 6.73
CA PHE A 127 6.33 -46.44 7.65
C PHE A 127 5.33 -47.59 7.82
N TYR A 128 4.05 -47.31 7.81
CA TYR A 128 3.05 -48.38 7.82
C TYR A 128 3.06 -49.19 6.54
N SER A 129 3.20 -48.60 5.35
CA SER A 129 3.34 -49.31 4.09
C SER A 129 4.62 -50.17 4.04
N LEU A 130 5.69 -49.65 4.60
CA LEU A 130 6.93 -50.44 4.73
C LEU A 130 6.76 -51.65 5.67
N TYR A 131 6.05 -51.46 6.80
CA TYR A 131 5.67 -52.58 7.67
C TYR A 131 4.77 -53.58 6.93
N ALA A 132 3.76 -53.12 6.20
CA ALA A 132 2.86 -53.98 5.43
C ALA A 132 3.65 -54.80 4.39
N PHE A 133 4.60 -54.19 3.67
CA PHE A 133 5.46 -54.89 2.73
C PHE A 133 6.34 -55.99 3.42
N ILE A 134 6.96 -55.66 4.56
CA ILE A 134 7.77 -56.62 5.32
C ILE A 134 6.87 -57.75 5.86
N ALA A 135 5.70 -57.44 6.36
CA ALA A 135 4.75 -58.42 6.87
C ALA A 135 4.31 -59.40 5.78
N ASN A 136 3.95 -58.89 4.61
CA ASN A 136 3.46 -59.68 3.49
C ASN A 136 4.54 -60.59 2.84
N HIS A 137 5.84 -60.21 2.91
CA HIS A 137 6.91 -60.95 2.24
C HIS A 137 7.75 -61.79 3.17
N PHE A 138 7.90 -61.43 4.42
CA PHE A 138 8.83 -62.05 5.35
C PHE A 138 8.21 -62.61 6.62
N LEU A 139 6.95 -62.23 6.94
CA LEU A 139 6.24 -62.70 8.10
C LEU A 139 5.04 -63.56 7.68
N ALA A 140 4.82 -64.71 8.35
CA ALA A 140 3.68 -65.59 8.08
C ALA A 140 2.38 -65.02 8.72
N VAL A 141 1.98 -63.84 8.29
CA VAL A 141 0.75 -63.14 8.75
C VAL A 141 -0.26 -63.00 7.62
N PRO A 142 -1.55 -62.88 7.91
CA PRO A 142 -2.56 -62.56 6.89
C PRO A 142 -2.15 -61.31 6.12
N HIS A 143 -2.59 -61.21 4.84
CA HIS A 143 -2.27 -60.05 3.98
C HIS A 143 -2.59 -58.74 4.65
N VAL A 144 -1.60 -57.85 4.76
CA VAL A 144 -1.71 -56.50 5.33
C VAL A 144 -1.76 -55.50 4.18
N MET A 145 -2.78 -54.66 4.15
CA MET A 145 -2.91 -53.59 3.15
C MET A 145 -1.85 -52.50 3.36
N ASP A 146 -1.27 -52.01 2.27
CA ASP A 146 -0.34 -50.86 2.30
C ASP A 146 -1.06 -49.54 1.99
N PHE A 147 -0.38 -48.42 2.20
CA PHE A 147 -0.83 -47.05 1.94
C PHE A 147 0.08 -46.34 0.94
N PHE A 148 0.75 -47.02 0.05
CA PHE A 148 1.59 -46.39 -0.97
C PHE A 148 0.80 -45.60 -1.98
N TRP A 149 -0.45 -46.00 -2.29
CA TRP A 149 -1.36 -45.25 -3.13
C TRP A 149 -1.71 -43.89 -2.49
N GLU A 150 -2.06 -43.89 -1.20
CA GLU A 150 -2.40 -42.67 -0.42
C GLU A 150 -1.17 -41.79 -0.27
N LEU A 151 -0.01 -42.35 0.03
CA LEU A 151 1.28 -41.62 0.12
C LEU A 151 1.58 -40.88 -1.19
N ALA A 152 1.47 -41.58 -2.32
CA ALA A 152 1.81 -41.05 -3.63
C ALA A 152 0.83 -39.91 -4.02
N THR A 153 -0.47 -40.12 -3.88
CA THR A 153 -1.48 -39.13 -4.21
C THR A 153 -1.39 -37.93 -3.27
N LEU A 154 -1.16 -38.12 -1.98
CA LEU A 154 -1.02 -37.06 -1.00
C LEU A 154 0.18 -36.15 -1.33
N ILE A 155 1.37 -36.74 -1.57
CA ILE A 155 2.56 -35.95 -1.90
C ILE A 155 2.36 -35.13 -3.18
N VAL A 156 1.81 -35.74 -4.24
CA VAL A 156 1.59 -35.04 -5.53
C VAL A 156 0.58 -33.92 -5.40
N ILE A 157 -0.55 -34.16 -4.74
CA ILE A 157 -1.59 -33.15 -4.55
C ILE A 157 -1.06 -31.98 -3.69
N MET A 158 -0.28 -32.28 -2.65
CA MET A 158 0.30 -31.27 -1.79
C MET A 158 1.36 -30.42 -2.51
N LEU A 159 2.22 -31.03 -3.33
CA LEU A 159 3.18 -30.31 -4.15
C LEU A 159 2.48 -29.41 -5.18
N LEU A 160 1.38 -29.90 -5.79
CA LEU A 160 0.57 -29.10 -6.71
C LEU A 160 -0.06 -27.89 -5.98
N GLY A 161 -0.65 -28.14 -4.81
CA GLY A 161 -1.24 -27.09 -3.98
C GLY A 161 -0.25 -25.98 -3.66
N HIS A 162 0.95 -26.35 -3.18
CA HIS A 162 2.02 -25.40 -2.88
C HIS A 162 2.54 -24.65 -4.12
N TRP A 163 2.67 -25.35 -5.25
CA TRP A 163 3.06 -24.68 -6.49
C TRP A 163 2.02 -23.64 -6.94
N ILE A 164 0.72 -23.98 -6.88
CA ILE A 164 -0.37 -23.02 -7.19
C ILE A 164 -0.32 -21.84 -6.22
N GLU A 165 -0.13 -22.10 -4.92
CA GLU A 165 0.00 -21.11 -3.86
C GLU A 165 1.12 -20.11 -4.16
N MET A 166 2.34 -20.62 -4.34
CA MET A 166 3.51 -19.79 -4.61
C MET A 166 3.36 -18.96 -5.88
N ASN A 167 2.77 -19.55 -6.92
CA ASN A 167 2.50 -18.86 -8.17
C ASN A 167 1.45 -17.74 -8.01
N ALA A 168 0.43 -17.96 -7.18
CA ALA A 168 -0.59 -16.96 -6.89
C ALA A 168 -0.01 -15.76 -6.12
N VAL A 169 0.83 -16.01 -5.11
CA VAL A 169 1.53 -14.96 -4.34
C VAL A 169 2.47 -14.18 -5.24
N SER A 170 3.28 -14.86 -6.06
CA SER A 170 4.21 -14.22 -6.99
C SER A 170 3.48 -13.32 -8.01
N ASN A 171 2.41 -13.81 -8.61
CA ASN A 171 1.63 -13.03 -9.58
C ASN A 171 0.93 -11.81 -8.94
N ALA A 172 0.53 -11.90 -7.68
CA ALA A 172 -0.04 -10.77 -6.96
C ALA A 172 1.03 -9.71 -6.63
N GLY A 173 2.29 -10.12 -6.39
CA GLY A 173 3.44 -9.23 -6.16
C GLY A 173 4.01 -8.54 -7.41
N ASN A 174 3.71 -9.04 -8.62
CA ASN A 174 4.27 -8.54 -9.88
C ASN A 174 3.82 -7.12 -10.29
N ALA A 175 3.01 -6.43 -9.47
CA ALA A 175 2.68 -5.02 -9.70
C ALA A 175 3.92 -4.13 -9.64
N LEU A 176 4.87 -4.43 -8.75
CA LEU A 176 6.15 -3.73 -8.66
C LEU A 176 6.99 -3.87 -9.94
N GLN A 177 7.06 -5.08 -10.47
CA GLN A 177 7.79 -5.35 -11.71
C GLN A 177 7.18 -4.58 -12.90
N LYS A 178 5.84 -4.48 -12.94
CA LYS A 178 5.14 -3.68 -13.98
C LYS A 178 5.40 -2.19 -13.87
N LEU A 179 5.60 -1.66 -12.67
CA LEU A 179 6.00 -0.26 -12.48
C LEU A 179 7.43 -0.03 -12.97
N ALA A 180 8.35 -0.95 -12.69
CA ALA A 180 9.72 -0.87 -13.22
C ALA A 180 9.79 -0.95 -14.76
N GLU A 181 8.87 -1.68 -15.41
CA GLU A 181 8.75 -1.75 -16.88
C GLU A 181 8.27 -0.43 -17.52
N LEU A 182 7.81 0.55 -16.72
CA LEU A 182 7.44 1.88 -17.23
C LEU A 182 8.66 2.69 -17.66
N LEU A 183 9.84 2.45 -17.11
CA LEU A 183 11.04 3.17 -17.46
C LEU A 183 11.66 2.64 -18.76
N PRO A 184 12.20 3.53 -19.64
CA PRO A 184 12.97 3.13 -20.81
C PRO A 184 14.33 2.56 -20.38
N LYS A 185 14.91 1.69 -21.19
CA LYS A 185 16.25 1.13 -20.94
C LYS A 185 17.36 2.07 -21.37
N GLU A 186 17.12 2.88 -22.40
CA GLU A 186 18.06 3.79 -23.02
C GLU A 186 17.44 5.18 -23.14
N VAL A 187 18.26 6.22 -23.06
CA VAL A 187 17.87 7.62 -23.03
C VAL A 187 18.80 8.45 -23.92
N ILE A 188 18.34 9.62 -24.38
CA ILE A 188 19.13 10.53 -25.21
C ILE A 188 19.67 11.64 -24.29
N ARG A 189 20.99 11.66 -24.11
CA ARG A 189 21.70 12.71 -23.36
C ARG A 189 22.02 13.86 -24.34
N LYS A 190 21.77 15.10 -23.89
CA LYS A 190 22.25 16.33 -24.57
C LYS A 190 23.57 16.72 -23.92
N ASN A 191 24.65 16.68 -24.73
CA ASN A 191 25.99 17.09 -24.28
C ASN A 191 26.13 18.63 -24.31
N ALA A 192 27.16 19.17 -23.63
CA ALA A 192 27.40 20.61 -23.53
C ALA A 192 27.71 21.27 -24.91
N ASP A 193 28.15 20.49 -25.90
CA ASP A 193 28.39 20.93 -27.29
C ASP A 193 27.12 20.88 -28.17
N GLY A 194 25.99 20.47 -27.59
CA GLY A 194 24.71 20.32 -28.29
C GLY A 194 24.54 18.98 -29.00
N SER A 195 25.53 18.08 -28.97
CA SER A 195 25.41 16.74 -29.56
C SER A 195 24.47 15.84 -28.73
N GLU A 196 23.77 14.94 -29.44
CA GLU A 196 22.91 13.93 -28.84
C GLU A 196 23.65 12.60 -28.73
N GLU A 197 23.56 11.93 -27.58
CA GLU A 197 24.19 10.65 -27.35
C GLU A 197 23.19 9.71 -26.65
N GLN A 198 23.06 8.49 -27.16
CA GLN A 198 22.22 7.47 -26.58
C GLN A 198 23.01 6.71 -25.50
N ILE A 199 22.53 6.74 -24.27
CA ILE A 199 23.15 6.12 -23.11
C ILE A 199 22.16 5.21 -22.38
N PRO A 200 22.62 4.17 -21.65
CA PRO A 200 21.79 3.41 -20.72
C PRO A 200 21.23 4.31 -19.62
N LEU A 201 19.98 4.04 -19.18
CA LEU A 201 19.36 4.78 -18.05
C LEU A 201 20.21 4.71 -16.77
N GLU A 202 20.91 3.61 -16.57
CA GLU A 202 21.77 3.38 -15.39
C GLU A 202 22.98 4.34 -15.30
N GLU A 203 23.38 4.94 -16.42
CA GLU A 203 24.48 5.92 -16.49
C GLU A 203 24.02 7.37 -16.25
N VAL A 204 22.71 7.59 -16.10
CA VAL A 204 22.14 8.92 -15.86
C VAL A 204 22.39 9.35 -14.43
N THR A 205 22.90 10.56 -14.26
CA THR A 205 23.17 11.19 -12.96
C THR A 205 22.38 12.49 -12.79
N ASN A 206 22.26 12.97 -11.57
CA ASN A 206 21.64 14.27 -11.29
C ASN A 206 22.29 15.40 -12.10
N LYS A 207 21.47 16.34 -12.60
CA LYS A 207 21.83 17.44 -13.51
C LYS A 207 22.21 17.02 -14.93
N THR A 208 22.09 15.74 -15.29
CA THR A 208 22.20 15.31 -16.69
C THR A 208 21.05 15.92 -17.49
N GLN A 209 21.33 16.48 -18.66
CA GLN A 209 20.30 16.97 -19.58
C GLN A 209 19.87 15.85 -20.53
N LEU A 210 18.57 15.59 -20.57
CA LEU A 210 17.97 14.54 -21.41
C LEU A 210 16.97 15.14 -22.39
N ILE A 211 16.96 14.61 -23.61
CA ILE A 211 15.98 14.92 -24.64
C ILE A 211 14.92 13.85 -24.63
N VAL A 212 13.65 14.24 -24.46
CA VAL A 212 12.50 13.34 -24.53
C VAL A 212 11.60 13.78 -25.66
N ARG A 213 11.48 12.91 -26.67
CA ARG A 213 10.71 13.19 -27.89
C ARG A 213 9.21 12.91 -27.65
N SER A 214 8.36 13.43 -28.53
CA SER A 214 6.93 13.16 -28.51
C SER A 214 6.64 11.65 -28.57
N GLY A 215 5.81 11.16 -27.64
CA GLY A 215 5.47 9.74 -27.50
C GLY A 215 6.45 8.91 -26.66
N ASP A 216 7.63 9.45 -26.33
CA ASP A 216 8.61 8.75 -25.50
C ASP A 216 8.21 8.77 -24.02
N LYS A 217 8.68 7.77 -23.28
CA LYS A 217 8.54 7.75 -21.82
C LYS A 217 9.55 8.70 -21.19
N ILE A 218 9.11 9.44 -20.17
CA ILE A 218 9.99 10.23 -19.30
C ILE A 218 10.89 9.26 -18.54
N PRO A 219 12.23 9.35 -18.67
CA PRO A 219 13.12 8.32 -18.15
C PRO A 219 13.33 8.38 -16.63
N THR A 220 13.29 9.57 -16.06
CA THR A 220 13.49 9.81 -14.61
C THR A 220 12.88 11.15 -14.23
N ASP A 221 12.87 11.48 -12.93
CA ASP A 221 12.35 12.76 -12.46
C ASP A 221 13.26 13.92 -12.90
N GLY A 222 12.64 15.05 -13.26
CA GLY A 222 13.40 16.19 -13.71
C GLY A 222 12.58 17.46 -13.86
N THR A 223 13.24 18.53 -14.31
CA THR A 223 12.63 19.83 -14.60
C THR A 223 12.84 20.18 -16.07
N ILE A 224 11.81 20.67 -16.73
CA ILE A 224 11.89 21.07 -18.14
C ILE A 224 12.74 22.33 -18.26
N LEU A 225 13.79 22.27 -19.09
CA LEU A 225 14.64 23.42 -19.43
C LEU A 225 14.25 24.07 -20.74
N GLU A 226 13.80 23.29 -21.72
CA GLU A 226 13.43 23.74 -23.07
C GLU A 226 12.22 22.95 -23.56
N GLY A 227 11.31 23.64 -24.26
CA GLY A 227 10.14 23.05 -24.89
C GLY A 227 8.87 23.16 -24.06
N GLU A 228 7.76 22.86 -24.70
CA GLU A 228 6.43 22.79 -24.12
C GLU A 228 5.73 21.53 -24.59
N THR A 229 4.98 20.88 -23.70
CA THR A 229 4.30 19.62 -24.02
C THR A 229 3.08 19.39 -23.14
N THR A 230 2.36 18.30 -23.43
CA THR A 230 1.39 17.71 -22.50
C THR A 230 1.93 16.35 -22.08
N ILE A 231 1.88 16.03 -20.78
CA ILE A 231 2.37 14.75 -20.25
C ILE A 231 1.19 13.92 -19.79
N ASP A 232 1.21 12.65 -20.17
CA ASP A 232 0.29 11.63 -19.69
C ASP A 232 0.94 10.94 -18.48
N GLU A 233 0.49 11.31 -17.29
CA GLU A 233 0.97 10.79 -16.01
C GLU A 233 0.13 9.59 -15.52
N SER A 234 -0.86 9.12 -16.31
CA SER A 234 -1.85 8.11 -15.91
C SER A 234 -1.26 6.77 -15.47
N ALA A 235 -0.13 6.38 -16.05
CA ALA A 235 0.55 5.14 -15.68
C ALA A 235 1.19 5.19 -14.29
N VAL A 236 1.53 6.39 -13.80
CA VAL A 236 2.26 6.63 -12.54
C VAL A 236 1.32 7.16 -11.46
N THR A 237 0.46 8.12 -11.80
CA THR A 237 -0.44 8.77 -10.84
C THR A 237 -1.86 8.17 -10.85
N GLY A 238 -2.25 7.48 -11.92
CA GLY A 238 -3.61 6.98 -12.12
C GLY A 238 -4.58 7.98 -12.76
N GLU A 239 -4.15 9.24 -12.99
CA GLU A 239 -4.97 10.27 -13.64
C GLU A 239 -5.04 10.07 -15.15
N SER A 240 -6.24 10.04 -15.70
CA SER A 240 -6.44 9.91 -17.17
C SER A 240 -6.28 11.23 -17.95
N ARG A 241 -5.95 12.33 -17.26
CA ARG A 241 -5.85 13.67 -17.85
C ARG A 241 -4.42 13.98 -18.24
N ARG A 242 -4.21 14.44 -19.48
CA ARG A 242 -2.93 14.99 -19.91
C ARG A 242 -2.71 16.37 -19.29
N VAL A 243 -1.57 16.55 -18.64
CA VAL A 243 -1.20 17.77 -17.92
C VAL A 243 -0.29 18.63 -18.82
N PRO A 244 -0.65 19.90 -19.11
CA PRO A 244 0.25 20.79 -19.84
C PRO A 244 1.46 21.13 -18.96
N LYS A 245 2.66 21.06 -19.55
CA LYS A 245 3.94 21.35 -18.91
C LYS A 245 4.75 22.31 -19.76
N THR A 246 5.35 23.28 -19.11
CA THR A 246 6.18 24.33 -19.72
C THR A 246 7.56 24.39 -19.07
N ILE A 247 8.42 25.28 -19.52
CA ILE A 247 9.75 25.51 -18.94
C ILE A 247 9.61 25.76 -17.42
N GLY A 248 10.42 25.07 -16.62
CA GLY A 248 10.39 25.10 -15.15
C GLY A 248 9.41 24.13 -14.50
N SER A 249 8.54 23.47 -15.27
CA SER A 249 7.64 22.44 -14.75
C SER A 249 8.40 21.15 -14.43
N THR A 250 8.01 20.50 -13.32
CA THR A 250 8.55 19.17 -12.96
C THR A 250 7.86 18.07 -13.74
N VAL A 251 8.61 17.02 -14.06
CA VAL A 251 8.17 15.81 -14.76
C VAL A 251 8.56 14.57 -13.96
N ILE A 252 7.72 13.53 -14.01
CA ILE A 252 7.86 12.30 -13.22
C ILE A 252 8.28 11.16 -14.14
N GLY A 253 9.31 10.40 -13.75
CA GLY A 253 9.76 9.21 -14.46
C GLY A 253 8.66 8.17 -14.63
N GLY A 254 8.58 7.55 -15.83
CA GLY A 254 7.54 6.60 -16.19
C GLY A 254 6.28 7.18 -16.83
N SER A 255 6.11 8.51 -16.83
CA SER A 255 5.06 9.22 -17.57
C SER A 255 5.35 9.21 -19.08
N VAL A 256 4.37 9.54 -19.91
CA VAL A 256 4.53 9.58 -21.38
C VAL A 256 4.47 11.01 -21.88
N ASN A 257 5.50 11.42 -22.61
CA ASN A 257 5.55 12.74 -23.26
C ASN A 257 4.55 12.80 -24.41
N GLY A 258 3.76 13.88 -24.48
CA GLY A 258 2.70 14.06 -25.49
C GLY A 258 3.23 14.66 -26.81
N ASN A 259 2.86 15.91 -27.08
CA ASN A 259 2.98 16.45 -28.44
C ASN A 259 4.27 17.23 -28.74
N GLY A 260 5.12 17.49 -27.75
CA GLY A 260 6.34 18.29 -27.92
C GLY A 260 7.61 17.48 -27.67
N THR A 261 8.74 17.96 -28.15
CA THR A 261 10.06 17.50 -27.71
C THR A 261 10.52 18.43 -26.61
N ILE A 262 10.92 17.87 -25.47
CA ILE A 262 11.43 18.63 -24.33
C ILE A 262 12.89 18.28 -24.03
N THR A 263 13.63 19.27 -23.54
CA THR A 263 14.90 19.04 -22.85
C THR A 263 14.65 19.19 -21.37
N MET A 264 14.99 18.19 -20.59
CA MET A 264 14.83 18.19 -19.13
C MET A 264 16.16 18.04 -18.41
N GLU A 265 16.30 18.65 -17.25
CA GLU A 265 17.40 18.40 -16.33
C GLU A 265 16.95 17.40 -15.26
N VAL A 266 17.75 16.39 -15.05
CA VAL A 266 17.47 15.32 -14.08
C VAL A 266 17.62 15.83 -12.64
N THR A 267 16.57 15.64 -11.83
CA THR A 267 16.54 16.04 -10.42
C THR A 267 16.56 14.86 -9.46
N GLY A 268 16.18 13.66 -9.89
CA GLY A 268 16.19 12.45 -9.08
C GLY A 268 16.50 11.21 -9.91
N THR A 269 17.46 10.40 -9.45
CA THR A 269 17.87 9.14 -10.11
C THR A 269 17.93 8.00 -9.11
N GLY A 270 17.81 6.75 -9.57
CA GLY A 270 17.96 5.56 -8.75
C GLY A 270 16.96 5.55 -7.59
N GLU A 271 17.46 5.41 -6.36
CA GLU A 271 16.65 5.33 -5.13
C GLU A 271 15.93 6.64 -4.77
N ASP A 272 16.43 7.78 -5.26
CA ASP A 272 15.83 9.10 -5.00
C ASP A 272 14.65 9.42 -5.91
N SER A 273 14.44 8.65 -6.99
CA SER A 273 13.33 8.88 -7.90
C SER A 273 11.97 8.60 -7.24
N TYR A 274 10.95 9.33 -7.67
CA TYR A 274 9.56 9.14 -7.23
C TYR A 274 9.10 7.68 -7.38
N LEU A 275 9.38 7.06 -8.52
CA LEU A 275 9.00 5.67 -8.79
C LEU A 275 9.70 4.69 -7.85
N ALA A 276 10.99 4.91 -7.52
CA ALA A 276 11.72 4.08 -6.57
C ALA A 276 11.15 4.22 -5.15
N LYS A 277 10.81 5.45 -4.72
CA LYS A 277 10.13 5.69 -3.43
C LYS A 277 8.76 4.98 -3.37
N VAL A 278 7.96 5.04 -4.44
CA VAL A 278 6.71 4.30 -4.55
C VAL A 278 6.93 2.80 -4.45
N MET A 279 7.91 2.26 -5.17
CA MET A 279 8.24 0.83 -5.13
C MET A 279 8.66 0.39 -3.72
N GLU A 280 9.45 1.18 -3.02
CA GLU A 280 9.88 0.90 -1.65
C GLU A 280 8.71 0.95 -0.66
N MET A 281 7.80 1.92 -0.78
CA MET A 281 6.57 1.97 0.02
C MET A 281 5.70 0.72 -0.18
N VAL A 282 5.52 0.31 -1.45
CA VAL A 282 4.76 -0.91 -1.76
C VAL A 282 5.45 -2.15 -1.19
N ARG A 283 6.79 -2.23 -1.27
CA ARG A 283 7.59 -3.32 -0.71
C ARG A 283 7.45 -3.40 0.81
N LYS A 284 7.58 -2.27 1.51
CA LYS A 284 7.38 -2.20 2.97
C LYS A 284 5.97 -2.60 3.36
N ALA A 285 4.96 -2.07 2.68
CA ALA A 285 3.56 -2.42 2.93
C ALA A 285 3.27 -3.92 2.71
N GLN A 286 4.02 -4.61 1.84
CA GLN A 286 3.90 -6.06 1.65
C GLN A 286 4.67 -6.89 2.69
N ALA A 287 5.77 -6.36 3.25
CA ALA A 287 6.61 -7.06 4.21
C ALA A 287 6.02 -7.09 5.63
N ASP A 288 5.29 -6.07 6.04
CA ASP A 288 4.72 -5.97 7.38
C ASP A 288 3.56 -6.96 7.58
N LYS A 289 3.54 -7.67 8.71
CA LYS A 289 2.41 -8.56 9.07
C LYS A 289 1.23 -7.76 9.61
N SER A 290 0.06 -8.04 9.07
CA SER A 290 -1.19 -7.45 9.53
C SER A 290 -1.75 -8.13 10.80
N ARG A 291 -2.68 -7.46 11.50
CA ARG A 291 -3.38 -8.05 12.66
C ARG A 291 -4.19 -9.29 12.27
N LEU A 292 -4.85 -9.27 11.11
CA LEU A 292 -5.61 -10.41 10.63
C LEU A 292 -4.69 -11.57 10.21
N GLU A 293 -3.50 -11.28 9.69
CA GLU A 293 -2.50 -12.31 9.39
C GLU A 293 -1.99 -12.99 10.67
N ALA A 294 -1.68 -12.20 11.72
CA ALA A 294 -1.33 -12.74 13.02
C ALA A 294 -2.47 -13.59 13.64
N LEU A 295 -3.73 -13.20 13.41
CA LEU A 295 -4.90 -14.01 13.78
C LEU A 295 -4.96 -15.31 12.98
N SER A 296 -4.69 -15.26 11.67
CA SER A 296 -4.63 -16.43 10.79
C SER A 296 -3.61 -17.44 11.29
N ASP A 297 -2.39 -16.98 11.63
CA ASP A 297 -1.32 -17.83 12.20
C ASP A 297 -1.77 -18.49 13.51
N LYS A 298 -2.46 -17.75 14.37
CA LYS A 298 -3.01 -18.28 15.61
C LYS A 298 -4.09 -19.34 15.38
N VAL A 299 -4.98 -19.12 14.41
CA VAL A 299 -6.01 -20.09 14.01
C VAL A 299 -5.37 -21.34 13.44
N ALA A 300 -4.34 -21.21 12.59
CA ALA A 300 -3.61 -22.36 12.04
C ALA A 300 -2.97 -23.22 13.15
N LYS A 301 -2.37 -22.58 14.15
CA LYS A 301 -1.81 -23.27 15.33
C LYS A 301 -2.87 -24.02 16.13
N TRP A 302 -4.04 -23.41 16.35
CA TRP A 302 -5.15 -24.09 17.02
C TRP A 302 -5.70 -25.26 16.23
N LEU A 303 -5.83 -25.12 14.90
CA LEU A 303 -6.26 -26.21 14.01
C LEU A 303 -5.28 -27.41 14.07
N PHE A 304 -3.97 -27.15 14.18
CA PHE A 304 -2.99 -28.22 14.39
C PHE A 304 -3.30 -29.03 15.64
N TYR A 305 -3.51 -28.39 16.79
CA TYR A 305 -3.79 -29.11 18.03
C TYR A 305 -5.14 -29.83 18.00
N ILE A 306 -6.18 -29.21 17.40
CA ILE A 306 -7.47 -29.85 17.21
C ILE A 306 -7.35 -31.08 16.34
N ALA A 307 -6.60 -30.97 15.22
CA ALA A 307 -6.34 -32.11 14.32
C ALA A 307 -5.60 -33.23 15.03
N LEU A 308 -4.56 -32.89 15.80
CA LEU A 308 -3.79 -33.87 16.54
C LEU A 308 -4.66 -34.66 17.54
N VAL A 309 -5.44 -33.93 18.35
CA VAL A 309 -6.34 -34.57 19.32
C VAL A 309 -7.43 -35.38 18.61
N ALA A 310 -8.08 -34.81 17.60
CA ALA A 310 -9.13 -35.51 16.85
C ALA A 310 -8.59 -36.75 16.12
N GLY A 311 -7.41 -36.67 15.51
CA GLY A 311 -6.78 -37.79 14.84
C GLY A 311 -6.39 -38.92 15.80
N VAL A 312 -5.80 -38.59 16.95
CA VAL A 312 -5.47 -39.59 17.99
C VAL A 312 -6.75 -40.21 18.56
N LEU A 313 -7.79 -39.43 18.81
CA LEU A 313 -9.09 -39.97 19.26
C LEU A 313 -9.72 -40.87 18.18
N ALA A 314 -9.71 -40.45 16.93
CA ALA A 314 -10.20 -41.28 15.83
C ALA A 314 -9.42 -42.58 15.74
N PHE A 315 -8.10 -42.54 15.81
CA PHE A 315 -7.25 -43.72 15.87
C PHE A 315 -7.64 -44.67 17.00
N ALA A 316 -7.74 -44.15 18.22
CA ALA A 316 -8.08 -44.96 19.40
C ALA A 316 -9.48 -45.61 19.24
N VAL A 317 -10.49 -44.84 18.83
CA VAL A 317 -11.87 -45.38 18.63
C VAL A 317 -11.89 -46.44 17.58
N TRP A 318 -11.29 -46.20 16.41
CA TRP A 318 -11.30 -47.16 15.29
C TRP A 318 -10.46 -48.40 15.52
N LEU A 319 -9.43 -48.31 16.36
CA LEU A 319 -8.63 -49.48 16.80
C LEU A 319 -9.49 -50.46 17.64
N PHE A 320 -10.49 -49.93 18.40
CA PHE A 320 -11.41 -50.80 19.16
C PHE A 320 -12.62 -51.27 18.32
N VAL A 321 -13.08 -50.50 17.33
CA VAL A 321 -14.30 -50.77 16.58
C VAL A 321 -14.03 -51.57 15.31
N ALA A 322 -12.84 -51.41 14.72
CA ALA A 322 -12.43 -52.06 13.47
C ALA A 322 -11.03 -52.69 13.62
N ASP A 323 -10.09 -52.26 12.80
CA ASP A 323 -8.73 -52.79 12.74
C ASP A 323 -7.68 -51.67 12.66
N LEU A 324 -6.41 -52.05 12.75
CA LEU A 324 -5.29 -51.11 12.70
C LEU A 324 -5.22 -50.33 11.38
N PRO A 325 -5.37 -50.93 10.18
CA PRO A 325 -5.40 -50.20 8.93
C PRO A 325 -6.47 -49.10 8.91
N THR A 326 -7.71 -49.44 9.29
CA THR A 326 -8.82 -48.46 9.34
C THR A 326 -8.55 -47.34 10.35
N ALA A 327 -8.00 -47.69 11.53
CA ALA A 327 -7.64 -46.69 12.54
C ALA A 327 -6.57 -45.71 12.03
N LEU A 328 -5.54 -46.21 11.37
CA LEU A 328 -4.48 -45.39 10.76
C LEU A 328 -5.03 -44.51 9.62
N ASP A 329 -5.84 -45.06 8.75
CA ASP A 329 -6.49 -44.34 7.66
C ASP A 329 -7.33 -43.13 8.18
N ARG A 330 -8.16 -43.38 9.21
CA ARG A 330 -8.96 -42.29 9.82
C ARG A 330 -8.05 -41.21 10.43
N MET A 331 -7.02 -41.59 11.13
CA MET A 331 -6.05 -40.67 11.71
C MET A 331 -5.37 -39.84 10.63
N VAL A 332 -4.85 -40.45 9.57
CA VAL A 332 -4.20 -39.77 8.46
C VAL A 332 -5.19 -38.85 7.73
N THR A 333 -6.41 -39.33 7.49
CA THR A 333 -7.47 -38.52 6.85
C THR A 333 -7.76 -37.26 7.66
N VAL A 334 -7.85 -37.36 8.99
CA VAL A 334 -8.04 -36.19 9.86
C VAL A 334 -6.86 -35.22 9.76
N PHE A 335 -5.61 -35.71 9.79
CA PHE A 335 -4.44 -34.85 9.66
C PHE A 335 -4.39 -34.11 8.32
N VAL A 336 -4.69 -34.80 7.24
CA VAL A 336 -4.68 -34.24 5.89
C VAL A 336 -5.76 -33.19 5.72
N ILE A 337 -7.01 -33.50 6.08
CA ILE A 337 -8.14 -32.60 5.83
C ILE A 337 -8.13 -31.39 6.76
N ALA A 338 -7.60 -31.55 7.98
CA ALA A 338 -7.47 -30.47 8.95
C ALA A 338 -6.31 -29.54 8.63
N CYS A 339 -5.47 -29.85 7.64
CA CYS A 339 -4.34 -29.03 7.26
C CYS A 339 -4.79 -27.64 6.83
N PRO A 340 -4.33 -26.55 7.50
CA PRO A 340 -4.76 -25.19 7.21
C PRO A 340 -4.08 -24.59 5.98
N HIS A 341 -3.93 -25.37 4.90
CA HIS A 341 -3.19 -24.98 3.70
C HIS A 341 -3.70 -23.68 3.08
N ALA A 342 -5.02 -23.57 2.85
CA ALA A 342 -5.62 -22.36 2.30
C ALA A 342 -5.49 -21.13 3.23
N LEU A 343 -5.27 -21.35 4.53
CA LEU A 343 -5.19 -20.27 5.52
C LEU A 343 -3.90 -19.45 5.37
N GLY A 344 -2.78 -20.10 5.00
CA GLY A 344 -1.51 -19.44 4.73
C GLY A 344 -1.59 -18.41 3.59
N LEU A 345 -2.49 -18.63 2.60
CA LEU A 345 -2.76 -17.74 1.49
C LEU A 345 -3.88 -16.72 1.75
N ALA A 346 -4.75 -17.01 2.69
CA ALA A 346 -6.04 -16.33 2.86
C ALA A 346 -5.90 -14.81 3.00
N ILE A 347 -4.91 -14.35 3.74
CA ILE A 347 -4.65 -12.93 3.98
C ILE A 347 -3.58 -12.36 3.04
N PRO A 348 -2.37 -12.98 2.90
CA PRO A 348 -1.30 -12.41 2.08
C PRO A 348 -1.74 -12.12 0.64
N LEU A 349 -2.51 -13.00 0.01
CA LEU A 349 -2.95 -12.83 -1.35
C LEU A 349 -3.94 -11.65 -1.51
N VAL A 350 -4.86 -11.48 -0.58
CA VAL A 350 -5.79 -10.34 -0.57
C VAL A 350 -5.03 -9.03 -0.38
N VAL A 351 -4.02 -9.03 0.50
CA VAL A 351 -3.17 -7.86 0.74
C VAL A 351 -2.34 -7.52 -0.48
N ALA A 352 -1.62 -8.47 -1.05
CA ALA A 352 -0.85 -8.24 -2.25
C ALA A 352 -1.73 -7.68 -3.39
N ARG A 353 -2.93 -8.21 -3.56
CA ARG A 353 -3.91 -7.72 -4.54
C ARG A 353 -4.40 -6.31 -4.20
N SER A 354 -4.78 -6.03 -2.94
CA SER A 354 -5.27 -4.72 -2.53
C SER A 354 -4.19 -3.63 -2.62
N THR A 355 -2.96 -3.94 -2.21
CA THR A 355 -1.82 -3.02 -2.36
C THR A 355 -1.51 -2.72 -3.83
N SER A 356 -1.58 -3.75 -4.70
CA SER A 356 -1.44 -3.57 -6.14
C SER A 356 -2.54 -2.69 -6.74
N ILE A 357 -3.78 -2.86 -6.31
CA ILE A 357 -4.91 -2.03 -6.75
C ILE A 357 -4.74 -0.59 -6.22
N ALA A 358 -4.37 -0.42 -4.95
CA ALA A 358 -4.11 0.89 -4.35
C ALA A 358 -3.06 1.65 -5.16
N ALA A 359 -1.88 1.07 -5.36
CA ALA A 359 -0.78 1.71 -6.09
C ALA A 359 -1.17 2.13 -7.51
N LYS A 360 -1.92 1.27 -8.24
CA LYS A 360 -2.41 1.58 -9.60
C LYS A 360 -3.42 2.73 -9.66
N ASN A 361 -4.05 3.07 -8.54
CA ASN A 361 -5.00 4.16 -8.44
C ASN A 361 -4.43 5.35 -7.66
N GLY A 362 -3.10 5.48 -7.59
CA GLY A 362 -2.45 6.60 -6.92
C GLY A 362 -2.59 6.64 -5.40
N LEU A 363 -2.97 5.50 -4.78
CA LEU A 363 -3.11 5.36 -3.34
C LEU A 363 -1.87 4.66 -2.80
N LEU A 364 -0.89 5.41 -2.31
CA LEU A 364 0.35 4.87 -1.80
C LEU A 364 0.21 4.50 -0.31
N LEU A 365 0.29 3.22 -0.03
CA LEU A 365 0.16 2.68 1.33
C LEU A 365 1.55 2.61 1.97
N LYS A 366 1.83 3.46 2.94
CA LYS A 366 3.03 3.40 3.77
C LYS A 366 2.84 2.41 4.92
N ASN A 367 1.65 2.38 5.50
CA ASN A 367 1.27 1.48 6.58
C ASN A 367 0.15 0.54 6.13
N ARG A 368 0.46 -0.74 6.05
CA ARG A 368 -0.49 -1.80 5.67
C ARG A 368 -1.72 -1.87 6.56
N ASN A 369 -1.55 -1.60 7.86
CA ASN A 369 -2.65 -1.63 8.81
C ASN A 369 -3.72 -0.55 8.52
N ALA A 370 -3.40 0.48 7.73
CA ALA A 370 -4.35 1.50 7.31
C ALA A 370 -5.55 0.88 6.57
N LEU A 371 -5.33 -0.07 5.64
CA LEU A 371 -6.42 -0.79 4.96
C LEU A 371 -7.30 -1.62 5.91
N GLU A 372 -6.69 -2.22 6.94
CA GLU A 372 -7.45 -2.98 7.92
C GLU A 372 -8.24 -2.07 8.86
N ASN A 373 -7.65 -0.94 9.27
CA ASN A 373 -8.27 0.00 10.20
C ASN A 373 -9.39 0.82 9.54
N ALA A 374 -9.25 1.14 8.25
CA ALA A 374 -10.20 1.97 7.49
C ALA A 374 -11.54 1.29 7.17
N HIS A 375 -11.74 0.02 7.53
CA HIS A 375 -13.00 -0.67 7.29
C HIS A 375 -14.19 -0.10 8.09
N HIS A 376 -13.91 0.57 9.19
CA HIS A 376 -14.87 1.28 10.02
C HIS A 376 -14.22 2.58 10.49
N VAL A 377 -14.83 3.68 10.12
CA VAL A 377 -14.40 5.05 10.43
C VAL A 377 -15.60 5.79 11.01
N ASP A 378 -15.42 6.46 12.14
CA ASP A 378 -16.46 7.25 12.78
C ASP A 378 -16.43 8.70 12.30
N TYR A 379 -15.22 9.28 12.24
CA TYR A 379 -14.98 10.67 11.88
C TYR A 379 -13.93 10.79 10.77
N LEU A 380 -14.24 11.64 9.79
CA LEU A 380 -13.31 12.07 8.76
C LEU A 380 -13.00 13.56 8.98
N ILE A 381 -11.83 13.85 9.55
CA ILE A 381 -11.36 15.22 9.75
C ILE A 381 -10.62 15.65 8.50
N LEU A 382 -11.05 16.76 7.93
CA LEU A 382 -10.56 17.29 6.66
C LEU A 382 -9.96 18.67 6.91
N ASP A 383 -8.70 18.86 6.51
CA ASP A 383 -8.20 20.22 6.36
C ASP A 383 -8.96 20.91 5.22
N LYS A 384 -9.16 22.22 5.31
CA LYS A 384 -9.85 22.98 4.26
C LYS A 384 -8.93 23.15 3.05
N THR A 385 -7.76 23.75 3.28
CA THR A 385 -6.85 24.24 2.24
C THR A 385 -6.18 23.07 1.50
N GLY A 386 -6.22 23.08 0.16
CA GLY A 386 -5.65 22.01 -0.66
C GLY A 386 -6.43 20.69 -0.64
N THR A 387 -7.27 20.43 0.37
CA THR A 387 -8.11 19.24 0.49
C THR A 387 -9.51 19.45 -0.09
N LEU A 388 -10.29 20.31 0.51
CA LEU A 388 -11.65 20.67 0.06
C LEU A 388 -11.63 21.81 -0.96
N THR A 389 -10.55 22.56 -1.03
CA THR A 389 -10.32 23.70 -1.90
C THR A 389 -9.11 23.45 -2.81
N GLU A 390 -8.93 24.29 -3.83
CA GLU A 390 -7.86 24.17 -4.82
C GLU A 390 -6.46 24.44 -4.21
N GLY A 391 -6.39 25.03 -3.00
CA GLY A 391 -5.14 25.38 -2.31
C GLY A 391 -4.44 26.60 -2.90
N THR A 392 -5.08 27.27 -3.86
CA THR A 392 -4.54 28.45 -4.54
C THR A 392 -5.45 29.64 -4.30
N PHE A 393 -4.87 30.75 -3.84
CA PHE A 393 -5.60 32.01 -3.73
C PHE A 393 -5.84 32.60 -5.12
N THR A 394 -7.07 32.54 -5.57
CA THR A 394 -7.49 33.17 -6.86
C THR A 394 -8.31 34.42 -6.62
N VAL A 395 -8.19 35.35 -7.54
CA VAL A 395 -9.04 36.57 -7.54
C VAL A 395 -10.47 36.17 -7.88
N THR A 396 -11.38 36.34 -6.91
CA THR A 396 -12.81 36.04 -7.04
C THR A 396 -13.62 37.28 -7.46
N GLY A 397 -13.07 38.48 -7.22
CA GLY A 397 -13.68 39.71 -7.63
C GLY A 397 -12.76 40.92 -7.53
N ILE A 398 -12.92 41.85 -8.43
CA ILE A 398 -12.26 43.16 -8.40
C ILE A 398 -13.35 44.24 -8.52
N GLU A 399 -13.32 45.19 -7.64
CA GLU A 399 -14.25 46.33 -7.66
C GLU A 399 -13.47 47.63 -7.63
N ALA A 400 -13.70 48.48 -8.61
CA ALA A 400 -13.21 49.84 -8.65
C ALA A 400 -14.16 50.76 -7.84
N THR A 401 -13.63 51.55 -6.93
CA THR A 401 -14.42 52.36 -5.99
C THR A 401 -14.14 53.85 -6.12
N GLY A 402 -13.07 54.20 -6.81
CA GLY A 402 -12.67 55.56 -7.08
C GLY A 402 -12.72 55.93 -8.55
N SER A 403 -11.66 56.56 -9.04
CA SER A 403 -11.56 57.05 -10.41
C SER A 403 -11.04 56.02 -11.41
N LEU A 404 -10.50 54.90 -10.91
CA LEU A 404 -9.90 53.83 -11.71
C LEU A 404 -10.97 52.86 -12.24
N SER A 405 -10.66 52.21 -13.37
CA SER A 405 -11.39 51.03 -13.83
C SER A 405 -10.90 49.76 -13.10
N ALA A 406 -11.67 48.68 -13.13
CA ALA A 406 -11.26 47.39 -12.53
C ALA A 406 -9.93 46.88 -13.10
N SER A 407 -9.70 47.04 -14.40
CA SER A 407 -8.44 46.66 -15.05
C SER A 407 -7.25 47.51 -14.58
N GLU A 408 -7.48 48.83 -14.33
CA GLU A 408 -6.46 49.71 -13.76
C GLU A 408 -6.17 49.36 -12.30
N VAL A 409 -7.20 49.08 -11.49
CA VAL A 409 -7.00 48.56 -10.11
C VAL A 409 -6.11 47.33 -10.11
N LEU A 410 -6.38 46.37 -11.00
CA LEU A 410 -5.54 45.16 -11.13
C LEU A 410 -4.12 45.48 -11.58
N ALA A 411 -3.93 46.46 -12.49
CA ALA A 411 -2.61 46.87 -12.95
C ALA A 411 -1.76 47.49 -11.83
N TYR A 412 -2.39 48.31 -10.95
CA TYR A 412 -1.73 48.90 -9.79
C TYR A 412 -1.40 47.87 -8.73
N LEU A 413 -2.34 46.97 -8.42
CA LEU A 413 -2.16 45.88 -7.49
C LEU A 413 -1.00 44.96 -7.95
N ALA A 414 -1.01 44.51 -9.21
CA ALA A 414 0.04 43.71 -9.79
C ALA A 414 1.41 44.40 -9.81
N GLY A 415 1.42 45.73 -9.97
CA GLY A 415 2.65 46.54 -9.91
C GLY A 415 3.29 46.51 -8.52
N LEU A 416 2.53 46.67 -7.47
CA LEU A 416 3.00 46.65 -6.09
C LEU A 416 3.37 45.23 -5.62
N GLU A 417 2.60 44.22 -6.04
CA GLU A 417 2.80 42.83 -5.64
C GLU A 417 3.90 42.10 -6.44
N LYS A 418 4.46 42.68 -7.49
CA LYS A 418 5.43 42.04 -8.39
C LYS A 418 6.68 41.50 -7.71
N THR A 419 7.09 42.07 -6.60
CA THR A 419 8.27 41.70 -5.84
C THR A 419 7.94 40.94 -4.55
N ALA A 420 6.66 40.74 -4.25
CA ALA A 420 6.19 40.03 -3.09
C ALA A 420 6.08 38.53 -3.37
N ASN A 421 6.39 37.72 -2.35
CA ASN A 421 6.38 36.25 -2.45
C ASN A 421 5.40 35.70 -1.40
N HIS A 422 4.10 35.83 -1.66
CA HIS A 422 3.03 35.27 -0.83
C HIS A 422 1.78 34.97 -1.68
N PRO A 423 0.88 34.07 -1.22
CA PRO A 423 -0.26 33.57 -2.02
C PRO A 423 -1.17 34.65 -2.62
N ILE A 424 -1.36 35.78 -1.93
CA ILE A 424 -2.17 36.91 -2.42
C ILE A 424 -1.48 37.54 -3.64
N ALA A 425 -0.16 37.75 -3.61
CA ALA A 425 0.59 38.29 -4.73
C ALA A 425 0.50 37.35 -5.94
N GLU A 426 0.69 36.05 -5.75
CA GLU A 426 0.58 35.04 -6.80
C GLU A 426 -0.79 35.07 -7.47
N GLY A 427 -1.88 35.13 -6.68
CA GLY A 427 -3.23 35.21 -7.20
C GLY A 427 -3.50 36.48 -8.02
N ILE A 428 -2.99 37.65 -7.56
CA ILE A 428 -3.13 38.93 -8.26
C ILE A 428 -2.32 38.92 -9.57
N LEU A 429 -1.10 38.43 -9.54
CA LEU A 429 -0.23 38.36 -10.73
C LEU A 429 -0.77 37.38 -11.76
N ALA A 430 -1.23 36.20 -11.34
CA ALA A 430 -1.87 35.22 -12.22
C ALA A 430 -3.13 35.77 -12.89
N GLN A 431 -3.96 36.53 -12.16
CA GLN A 431 -5.14 37.16 -12.73
C GLN A 431 -4.77 38.26 -13.75
N ALA A 432 -3.75 39.08 -13.46
CA ALA A 432 -3.27 40.10 -14.39
C ALA A 432 -2.73 39.45 -15.68
N GLU A 433 -2.00 38.35 -15.59
CA GLU A 433 -1.52 37.61 -16.74
C GLU A 433 -2.68 37.02 -17.57
N LYS A 434 -3.65 36.38 -16.92
CA LYS A 434 -4.84 35.81 -17.57
C LYS A 434 -5.66 36.82 -18.34
N GLU A 435 -5.78 38.09 -17.81
CA GLU A 435 -6.49 39.18 -18.44
C GLU A 435 -5.60 39.98 -19.41
N ASN A 436 -4.34 39.61 -19.59
CA ASN A 436 -3.33 40.32 -20.39
C ASN A 436 -3.14 41.77 -19.94
N ILE A 437 -3.23 42.03 -18.63
CA ILE A 437 -3.06 43.35 -18.02
C ILE A 437 -1.60 43.55 -17.66
N THR A 438 -1.00 44.63 -18.22
CA THR A 438 0.38 44.97 -17.89
C THR A 438 0.46 45.64 -16.52
N ALA A 439 1.23 45.03 -15.60
CA ALA A 439 1.49 45.58 -14.27
C ALA A 439 2.14 46.98 -14.37
N LYS A 440 1.69 47.92 -13.56
CA LYS A 440 2.29 49.28 -13.44
C LYS A 440 3.71 49.17 -12.86
N LYS A 441 4.58 50.06 -13.27
CA LYS A 441 5.95 50.08 -12.73
C LYS A 441 5.97 50.72 -11.35
N ALA A 442 6.13 49.91 -10.31
CA ALA A 442 6.28 50.36 -8.93
C ALA A 442 7.76 50.52 -8.56
N THR A 443 8.09 51.52 -7.75
CA THR A 443 9.40 51.74 -7.13
C THR A 443 9.23 51.89 -5.62
N ASP A 444 10.34 51.73 -4.87
CA ASP A 444 10.37 51.88 -3.40
C ASP A 444 9.29 51.06 -2.69
N VAL A 445 9.04 49.85 -3.17
CA VAL A 445 8.08 48.94 -2.56
C VAL A 445 8.58 48.45 -1.22
N GLN A 446 7.81 48.67 -0.16
CA GLN A 446 8.13 48.25 1.21
C GLN A 446 6.99 47.46 1.83
N THR A 447 7.30 46.38 2.53
CA THR A 447 6.34 45.58 3.27
C THR A 447 6.10 46.21 4.65
N ARG A 448 4.83 46.43 4.98
CA ARG A 448 4.38 46.78 6.33
C ARG A 448 3.83 45.56 7.03
N THR A 449 4.60 45.02 7.93
CA THR A 449 4.27 43.74 8.60
C THR A 449 2.87 43.76 9.22
N GLY A 450 2.03 42.79 8.85
CA GLY A 450 0.67 42.63 9.34
C GLY A 450 -0.38 43.59 8.77
N ILE A 451 0.02 44.50 7.85
CA ILE A 451 -0.86 45.50 7.27
C ILE A 451 -0.96 45.37 5.76
N GLY A 452 0.18 45.28 5.07
CA GLY A 452 0.21 45.19 3.61
C GLY A 452 1.50 45.75 3.00
N LEU A 453 1.41 46.38 1.82
CA LEU A 453 2.52 46.93 1.05
C LEU A 453 2.34 48.40 0.79
N GLU A 454 3.44 49.16 0.67
CA GLU A 454 3.43 50.52 0.13
C GLU A 454 4.48 50.66 -0.97
N GLY A 455 4.22 51.53 -1.94
CA GLY A 455 5.18 51.79 -3.01
C GLY A 455 4.78 53.07 -3.79
N VAL A 456 5.64 53.44 -4.74
CA VAL A 456 5.46 54.62 -5.59
C VAL A 456 5.17 54.18 -7.01
N ILE A 457 4.04 54.63 -7.58
CA ILE A 457 3.67 54.40 -8.99
C ILE A 457 3.37 55.79 -9.60
N ASP A 458 3.95 56.09 -10.74
CA ASP A 458 3.81 57.37 -11.45
C ASP A 458 4.10 58.58 -10.56
N GLY A 459 5.09 58.44 -9.62
CA GLY A 459 5.49 59.49 -8.69
C GLY A 459 4.54 59.73 -7.51
N GLN A 460 3.51 58.91 -7.36
CA GLN A 460 2.49 59.01 -6.31
C GLN A 460 2.57 57.74 -5.39
N LYS A 461 2.26 57.96 -4.10
CA LYS A 461 2.27 56.88 -3.11
C LYS A 461 0.98 56.08 -3.12
N TRP A 462 1.15 54.77 -3.23
CA TRP A 462 0.07 53.78 -3.23
C TRP A 462 0.27 52.75 -2.15
N LEU A 463 -0.83 52.25 -1.58
CA LEU A 463 -0.79 51.20 -0.58
C LEU A 463 -1.72 50.06 -0.97
N ILE A 464 -1.31 48.84 -0.68
CA ILE A 464 -2.22 47.70 -0.57
C ILE A 464 -2.32 47.37 0.90
N VAL A 465 -3.53 47.38 1.46
CA VAL A 465 -3.74 47.12 2.90
C VAL A 465 -4.90 46.16 3.11
N ASN A 466 -4.83 45.45 4.24
CA ASN A 466 -5.93 44.63 4.75
C ASN A 466 -6.87 45.49 5.63
N GLN A 467 -7.90 44.90 6.21
CA GLN A 467 -8.89 45.60 7.08
C GLN A 467 -8.20 46.28 8.27
N LYS A 468 -7.20 45.66 8.91
CA LYS A 468 -6.42 46.25 10.01
C LYS A 468 -5.64 47.47 9.55
N GLY A 469 -5.16 47.48 8.31
CA GLY A 469 -4.49 48.63 7.71
C GLY A 469 -5.43 49.78 7.49
N LEU A 470 -6.66 49.57 7.03
CA LEU A 470 -7.67 50.62 6.93
C LEU A 470 -7.94 51.25 8.30
N GLU A 471 -8.12 50.47 9.34
CA GLU A 471 -8.34 50.94 10.71
C GLU A 471 -7.16 51.76 11.23
N GLN A 472 -5.94 51.29 11.01
CA GLN A 472 -4.74 52.00 11.44
C GLN A 472 -4.55 53.35 10.74
N PHE A 473 -4.88 53.41 9.46
CA PHE A 473 -4.82 54.68 8.70
C PHE A 473 -6.09 55.52 8.84
N THR A 474 -7.06 55.08 9.64
CA THR A 474 -8.34 55.81 9.89
C THR A 474 -9.14 56.00 8.59
N ILE A 475 -9.03 55.05 7.65
CA ILE A 475 -9.73 55.09 6.37
C ILE A 475 -11.03 54.33 6.52
N GLN A 476 -12.15 54.96 6.25
CA GLN A 476 -13.46 54.30 6.26
C GLN A 476 -13.85 53.90 4.85
N TYR A 477 -14.25 52.67 4.68
CA TYR A 477 -14.80 52.12 3.45
C TYR A 477 -16.02 51.25 3.74
N GLN A 478 -17.12 51.49 3.06
CA GLN A 478 -18.36 50.69 3.15
C GLN A 478 -18.89 50.43 1.72
N GLY A 479 -18.32 49.43 1.07
CA GLY A 479 -18.80 48.97 -0.24
C GLY A 479 -19.97 48.01 -0.13
N LYS A 480 -20.91 48.05 -1.08
CA LYS A 480 -22.08 47.15 -1.10
C LYS A 480 -21.67 45.68 -1.29
N SER A 481 -20.63 45.42 -2.07
CA SER A 481 -20.15 44.08 -2.39
C SER A 481 -19.25 43.49 -1.30
N LEU A 482 -18.73 44.35 -0.38
CA LEU A 482 -17.80 43.94 0.66
C LEU A 482 -18.36 42.80 1.53
N LYS A 483 -19.62 42.99 1.96
CA LYS A 483 -20.31 42.00 2.79
C LYS A 483 -20.49 40.67 2.07
N ASN A 484 -20.80 40.70 0.78
CA ASN A 484 -20.95 39.47 -0.02
C ASN A 484 -19.64 38.71 -0.18
N TYR A 485 -18.51 39.42 -0.42
CA TYR A 485 -17.20 38.77 -0.48
C TYR A 485 -16.77 38.19 0.88
N GLN A 486 -17.05 38.93 1.97
CA GLN A 486 -16.76 38.42 3.33
C GLN A 486 -17.61 37.19 3.68
N GLU A 487 -18.89 37.19 3.35
CA GLU A 487 -19.80 36.06 3.54
C GLU A 487 -19.39 34.84 2.69
N GLN A 488 -18.71 35.02 1.57
CA GLN A 488 -18.13 33.98 0.75
C GLN A 488 -16.75 33.52 1.25
N GLY A 489 -16.26 34.06 2.37
CA GLY A 489 -14.98 33.66 2.96
C GLY A 489 -13.74 34.21 2.25
N ASN A 490 -13.90 35.25 1.41
CA ASN A 490 -12.77 35.82 0.70
C ASN A 490 -11.91 36.73 1.60
N THR A 491 -10.60 36.68 1.36
CA THR A 491 -9.66 37.69 1.87
C THR A 491 -9.74 38.96 0.99
N ILE A 492 -9.89 40.11 1.61
CA ILE A 492 -10.03 41.39 0.88
C ILE A 492 -8.78 42.20 1.10
N SER A 493 -8.20 42.69 -0.01
CA SER A 493 -7.14 43.68 -0.02
C SER A 493 -7.66 44.99 -0.67
N TYR A 494 -7.27 46.10 -0.10
CA TYR A 494 -7.71 47.42 -0.48
C TYR A 494 -6.57 48.18 -1.12
N LEU A 495 -6.77 48.67 -2.33
CA LEU A 495 -5.87 49.61 -3.00
C LEU A 495 -6.19 51.02 -2.53
N VAL A 496 -5.24 51.69 -1.90
CA VAL A 496 -5.43 53.03 -1.29
C VAL A 496 -4.48 54.04 -1.91
N HIS A 497 -5.03 55.21 -2.23
CA HIS A 497 -4.28 56.39 -2.68
C HIS A 497 -4.84 57.64 -2.00
N ASP A 498 -3.98 58.54 -1.53
CA ASP A 498 -4.34 59.80 -0.85
C ASP A 498 -5.42 59.64 0.24
N GLY A 499 -5.33 58.55 1.03
CA GLY A 499 -6.27 58.26 2.11
C GLY A 499 -7.64 57.78 1.67
N LYS A 500 -7.85 57.45 0.38
CA LYS A 500 -9.08 56.91 -0.18
C LYS A 500 -8.87 55.55 -0.76
N VAL A 501 -9.91 54.69 -0.65
CA VAL A 501 -9.92 53.38 -1.32
C VAL A 501 -10.30 53.58 -2.78
N GLU A 502 -9.37 53.30 -3.68
CA GLU A 502 -9.54 53.36 -5.14
C GLU A 502 -10.08 52.06 -5.73
N GLY A 503 -9.87 50.96 -5.03
CA GLY A 503 -10.42 49.67 -5.44
C GLY A 503 -10.19 48.58 -4.40
N ILE A 504 -10.92 47.50 -4.56
CA ILE A 504 -10.77 46.31 -3.75
C ILE A 504 -10.51 45.09 -4.64
N VAL A 505 -9.73 44.13 -4.13
CA VAL A 505 -9.62 42.82 -4.68
C VAL A 505 -10.01 41.79 -3.62
N ALA A 506 -10.93 40.91 -3.98
CA ALA A 506 -11.33 39.78 -3.18
C ALA A 506 -10.59 38.52 -3.72
N LEU A 507 -9.91 37.83 -2.83
CA LEU A 507 -9.21 36.58 -3.13
C LEU A 507 -9.77 35.48 -2.24
N GLY A 508 -9.98 34.31 -2.84
CA GLY A 508 -10.49 33.16 -2.12
C GLY A 508 -9.83 31.89 -2.61
N ASP A 509 -9.76 30.91 -1.71
CA ASP A 509 -9.40 29.57 -2.03
C ASP A 509 -10.67 28.83 -2.48
N LYS A 510 -10.77 28.59 -3.78
CA LYS A 510 -11.97 28.08 -4.42
C LYS A 510 -12.26 26.65 -3.98
N VAL A 511 -13.50 26.40 -3.55
CA VAL A 511 -13.96 25.05 -3.23
C VAL A 511 -13.95 24.18 -4.49
N LYS A 512 -13.38 22.99 -4.41
CA LYS A 512 -13.35 22.03 -5.52
C LYS A 512 -14.77 21.66 -5.93
N PRO A 513 -15.08 21.59 -7.24
CA PRO A 513 -16.44 21.28 -7.71
C PRO A 513 -17.00 19.97 -7.16
N GLU A 514 -16.13 18.98 -6.95
CA GLU A 514 -16.47 17.63 -6.51
C GLU A 514 -16.64 17.54 -4.97
N ALA A 515 -16.23 18.56 -4.20
CA ALA A 515 -16.20 18.51 -2.75
C ALA A 515 -17.59 18.30 -2.13
N SER A 516 -18.63 18.94 -2.66
CA SER A 516 -19.99 18.77 -2.15
C SER A 516 -20.49 17.32 -2.34
N GLN A 517 -20.30 16.75 -3.51
CA GLN A 517 -20.67 15.35 -3.79
C GLN A 517 -19.85 14.38 -2.95
N PHE A 518 -18.56 14.67 -2.74
CA PHE A 518 -17.69 13.90 -1.86
C PHE A 518 -18.23 13.87 -0.43
N ILE A 519 -18.53 15.03 0.18
CA ILE A 519 -19.08 15.12 1.54
C ILE A 519 -20.39 14.33 1.66
N GLN A 520 -21.28 14.44 0.66
CA GLN A 520 -22.53 13.65 0.68
C GLN A 520 -22.25 12.13 0.69
N LYS A 521 -21.35 11.64 -0.16
CA LYS A 521 -20.96 10.23 -0.19
C LYS A 521 -20.31 9.78 1.12
N VAL A 522 -19.53 10.63 1.79
CA VAL A 522 -18.96 10.34 3.11
C VAL A 522 -20.06 10.12 4.14
N LYS A 523 -21.08 11.01 4.15
CA LYS A 523 -22.26 10.86 5.03
C LYS A 523 -23.07 9.61 4.72
N ASP A 524 -23.24 9.27 3.45
CA ASP A 524 -23.94 8.04 3.01
C ASP A 524 -23.22 6.76 3.47
N LEU A 525 -21.90 6.81 3.67
CA LEU A 525 -21.12 5.73 4.26
C LEU A 525 -21.28 5.64 5.79
N GLY A 526 -22.02 6.57 6.43
CA GLY A 526 -22.20 6.66 7.88
C GLY A 526 -21.00 7.28 8.61
N ILE A 527 -20.16 8.04 7.90
CA ILE A 527 -18.98 8.72 8.45
C ILE A 527 -19.33 10.19 8.68
N THR A 528 -18.98 10.74 9.83
CA THR A 528 -19.20 12.16 10.15
C THR A 528 -18.02 12.98 9.62
N PRO A 529 -18.23 13.86 8.61
CA PRO A 529 -17.20 14.78 8.17
C PRO A 529 -17.05 15.94 9.16
N VAL A 530 -15.81 16.28 9.49
CA VAL A 530 -15.43 17.41 10.35
C VAL A 530 -14.41 18.25 9.60
N MET A 531 -14.64 19.55 9.45
CA MET A 531 -13.67 20.45 8.84
C MET A 531 -12.82 21.12 9.92
N ALA A 532 -11.49 21.11 9.75
CA ALA A 532 -10.54 21.77 10.62
C ALA A 532 -9.69 22.74 9.81
N THR A 533 -9.69 24.04 10.16
CA THR A 533 -8.98 25.06 9.37
C THR A 533 -8.34 26.13 10.24
N GLY A 534 -7.24 26.71 9.77
CA GLY A 534 -6.63 27.90 10.35
C GLY A 534 -7.34 29.22 10.01
N ASP A 535 -8.33 29.18 9.13
CA ASP A 535 -9.11 30.36 8.74
C ASP A 535 -9.98 30.89 9.87
N ASN A 536 -10.44 32.12 9.72
CA ASN A 536 -11.36 32.72 10.66
C ASN A 536 -12.74 32.02 10.65
N GLN A 537 -13.55 32.36 11.67
CA GLN A 537 -14.84 31.69 11.90
C GLN A 537 -15.82 31.91 10.72
N GLU A 538 -15.87 33.12 10.16
CA GLU A 538 -16.79 33.49 9.08
C GLU A 538 -16.47 32.72 7.79
N ALA A 539 -15.20 32.65 7.42
CA ALA A 539 -14.76 31.92 6.23
C ALA A 539 -14.98 30.40 6.37
N ALA A 540 -14.71 29.86 7.56
CA ALA A 540 -14.93 28.46 7.85
C ALA A 540 -16.44 28.12 7.81
N GLN A 541 -17.29 28.93 8.42
CA GLN A 541 -18.74 28.76 8.41
C GLN A 541 -19.29 28.76 6.97
N ALA A 542 -18.88 29.72 6.13
CA ALA A 542 -19.37 29.82 4.75
C ALA A 542 -19.06 28.54 3.94
N VAL A 543 -17.86 28.00 4.06
CA VAL A 543 -17.45 26.73 3.38
C VAL A 543 -18.20 25.54 3.97
N ALA A 544 -18.36 25.48 5.29
CA ALA A 544 -19.09 24.41 5.97
C ALA A 544 -20.55 24.36 5.55
N ASP A 545 -21.23 25.53 5.49
CA ASP A 545 -22.61 25.65 5.06
C ASP A 545 -22.78 25.27 3.58
N TYR A 546 -21.86 25.72 2.71
CA TYR A 546 -21.87 25.36 1.29
C TYR A 546 -21.70 23.85 1.05
N LEU A 547 -20.83 23.20 1.81
CA LEU A 547 -20.58 21.76 1.73
C LEU A 547 -21.56 20.93 2.55
N GLY A 548 -22.38 21.56 3.40
CA GLY A 548 -23.28 20.89 4.32
C GLY A 548 -22.57 20.17 5.47
N ILE A 549 -21.39 20.62 5.90
CA ILE A 549 -20.64 20.08 7.03
C ILE A 549 -21.16 20.70 8.32
N GLU A 550 -21.68 19.89 9.24
CA GLU A 550 -22.27 20.38 10.50
C GLU A 550 -21.22 20.68 11.57
N ALA A 551 -20.11 19.92 11.59
CA ALA A 551 -19.04 20.06 12.57
C ALA A 551 -17.81 20.71 11.90
N PHE A 552 -17.42 21.90 12.37
CA PHE A 552 -16.19 22.54 11.90
C PHE A 552 -15.48 23.28 13.03
N HIS A 553 -14.19 23.42 12.91
CA HIS A 553 -13.31 24.13 13.84
C HIS A 553 -12.47 25.14 13.06
N ALA A 554 -12.57 26.41 13.45
CA ALA A 554 -11.91 27.55 12.82
C ALA A 554 -10.74 28.07 13.67
N ALA A 555 -9.89 28.90 13.08
CA ALA A 555 -8.74 29.55 13.71
C ALA A 555 -7.80 28.60 14.46
N MET A 556 -7.67 27.36 13.95
CA MET A 556 -6.86 26.31 14.56
C MET A 556 -5.38 26.45 14.21
N LEU A 557 -4.52 26.32 15.21
CA LEU A 557 -3.08 26.09 15.05
C LEU A 557 -2.82 24.60 14.84
N PRO A 558 -1.64 24.19 14.34
CA PRO A 558 -1.28 22.78 14.17
C PRO A 558 -1.46 21.93 15.44
N ASP A 559 -1.08 22.47 16.61
CA ASP A 559 -1.26 21.81 17.91
C ASP A 559 -2.73 21.65 18.31
N ASP A 560 -3.61 22.57 17.89
CA ASP A 560 -5.04 22.47 18.15
C ASP A 560 -5.68 21.36 17.32
N LYS A 561 -5.24 21.21 16.05
CA LYS A 561 -5.67 20.12 15.19
C LYS A 561 -5.23 18.76 15.76
N GLU A 562 -3.99 18.64 16.26
CA GLU A 562 -3.50 17.42 16.91
C GLU A 562 -4.33 17.09 18.15
N ARG A 563 -4.64 18.09 18.99
CA ARG A 563 -5.51 17.89 20.18
C ARG A 563 -6.89 17.41 19.78
N LEU A 564 -7.52 18.01 18.78
CA LEU A 564 -8.84 17.61 18.28
C LEU A 564 -8.85 16.12 17.89
N VAL A 565 -7.87 15.70 17.09
CA VAL A 565 -7.70 14.29 16.69
C VAL A 565 -7.48 13.40 17.92
N SER A 566 -6.58 13.81 18.82
CA SER A 566 -6.25 13.07 20.03
C SER A 566 -7.46 12.84 20.92
N ASP A 567 -8.34 13.82 21.07
CA ASP A 567 -9.51 13.74 21.94
C ASP A 567 -10.53 12.74 21.38
N TYR A 568 -10.83 12.78 20.08
CA TYR A 568 -11.69 11.75 19.46
C TYR A 568 -11.08 10.34 19.58
N VAL A 569 -9.77 10.20 19.39
CA VAL A 569 -9.10 8.89 19.54
C VAL A 569 -9.16 8.39 21.00
N LYS A 570 -8.99 9.27 22.02
CA LYS A 570 -9.14 8.92 23.44
C LYS A 570 -10.56 8.50 23.80
N GLU A 571 -11.58 9.06 23.14
CA GLU A 571 -12.96 8.63 23.26
C GLU A 571 -13.25 7.26 22.60
N GLY A 572 -12.24 6.62 22.04
CA GLY A 572 -12.36 5.32 21.37
C GLY A 572 -12.93 5.40 19.96
N LYS A 573 -12.99 6.59 19.36
CA LYS A 573 -13.45 6.81 18.00
C LYS A 573 -12.35 6.50 17.00
N ARG A 574 -12.71 6.01 15.83
CA ARG A 574 -11.81 5.78 14.71
C ARG A 574 -11.82 6.98 13.80
N VAL A 575 -10.71 7.68 13.77
CA VAL A 575 -10.54 8.96 13.10
C VAL A 575 -9.63 8.81 11.88
N VAL A 576 -10.09 9.26 10.75
CA VAL A 576 -9.24 9.52 9.59
C VAL A 576 -8.97 11.03 9.56
N MET A 577 -7.69 11.41 9.53
CA MET A 577 -7.25 12.79 9.31
C MET A 577 -6.72 12.92 7.90
N VAL A 578 -7.14 13.96 7.18
CA VAL A 578 -6.71 14.25 5.81
C VAL A 578 -6.18 15.68 5.77
N GLY A 579 -4.98 15.86 5.25
CA GLY A 579 -4.33 17.15 5.11
C GLY A 579 -3.19 17.14 4.10
N ASP A 580 -2.55 18.30 3.88
CA ASP A 580 -1.44 18.48 2.93
C ASP A 580 -0.08 18.01 3.47
N GLY A 581 0.00 17.69 4.74
CA GLY A 581 1.12 17.06 5.41
C GLY A 581 2.17 17.98 6.03
N ILE A 582 2.33 19.23 5.62
CA ILE A 582 3.35 20.12 6.20
C ILE A 582 2.89 20.61 7.58
N ASN A 583 1.72 21.22 7.63
CA ASN A 583 1.15 21.79 8.85
C ASN A 583 0.37 20.76 9.67
N ASP A 584 -0.11 19.71 9.03
CA ASP A 584 -0.96 18.67 9.62
C ASP A 584 -0.19 17.42 10.07
N ALA A 585 1.13 17.37 9.88
CA ALA A 585 1.95 16.20 10.21
C ALA A 585 1.72 15.63 11.63
N PRO A 586 1.63 16.44 12.71
CA PRO A 586 1.31 15.92 14.05
C PRO A 586 -0.09 15.29 14.12
N SER A 587 -1.08 15.89 13.46
CA SER A 587 -2.46 15.43 13.42
C SER A 587 -2.61 14.13 12.62
N LEU A 588 -1.90 14.03 11.47
CA LEU A 588 -1.83 12.83 10.64
C LEU A 588 -1.25 11.64 11.41
N ALA A 589 -0.12 11.87 12.08
CA ALA A 589 0.54 10.83 12.89
C ALA A 589 -0.31 10.38 14.10
N ARG A 590 -1.16 11.27 14.63
CA ARG A 590 -2.00 10.98 15.79
C ARG A 590 -3.30 10.26 15.46
N ALA A 591 -3.79 10.41 14.25
CA ALA A 591 -5.04 9.81 13.80
C ALA A 591 -4.99 8.27 13.81
N THR A 592 -6.16 7.62 13.77
CA THR A 592 -6.22 6.17 13.52
C THR A 592 -5.66 5.84 12.15
N ILE A 593 -5.85 6.76 11.19
CA ILE A 593 -5.28 6.71 9.84
C ILE A 593 -5.02 8.15 9.42
N GLY A 594 -3.77 8.46 9.10
CA GLY A 594 -3.38 9.72 8.46
C GLY A 594 -3.33 9.56 6.95
N ILE A 595 -4.00 10.45 6.22
CA ILE A 595 -3.98 10.50 4.76
C ILE A 595 -3.39 11.84 4.33
N ALA A 596 -2.24 11.82 3.67
CA ALA A 596 -1.65 13.01 3.06
C ALA A 596 -2.15 13.17 1.62
N ILE A 597 -2.51 14.39 1.25
CA ILE A 597 -2.90 14.76 -0.12
C ILE A 597 -1.74 15.50 -0.79
N GLY A 598 -1.46 15.12 -2.03
CA GLY A 598 -0.41 15.73 -2.84
C GLY A 598 0.98 15.11 -2.59
N ALA A 599 1.65 14.74 -3.66
CA ALA A 599 2.97 14.09 -3.64
C ALA A 599 4.14 15.07 -3.32
N GLY A 600 3.84 16.22 -2.66
CA GLY A 600 4.71 17.38 -2.71
C GLY A 600 5.82 17.49 -1.67
N THR A 601 5.77 16.84 -0.52
CA THR A 601 6.79 17.03 0.52
C THR A 601 7.16 15.73 1.23
N ASP A 602 8.46 15.53 1.46
CA ASP A 602 8.97 14.38 2.22
C ASP A 602 8.36 14.30 3.63
N VAL A 603 8.01 15.45 4.24
CA VAL A 603 7.38 15.55 5.56
C VAL A 603 5.95 14.96 5.56
N ALA A 604 5.17 15.20 4.50
CA ALA A 604 3.83 14.63 4.34
C ALA A 604 3.89 13.11 4.23
N ILE A 605 4.81 12.64 3.38
CA ILE A 605 5.05 11.22 3.16
C ILE A 605 5.45 10.54 4.48
N ASP A 606 6.28 11.21 5.31
CA ASP A 606 6.78 10.61 6.55
C ASP A 606 5.74 10.53 7.67
N SER A 607 4.76 11.40 7.68
CA SER A 607 3.77 11.52 8.76
C SER A 607 2.48 10.74 8.52
N ALA A 608 2.17 10.38 7.27
CA ALA A 608 0.93 9.73 6.90
C ALA A 608 1.05 8.21 6.75
N ASP A 609 -0.06 7.50 6.98
CA ASP A 609 -0.20 6.07 6.69
C ASP A 609 -0.48 5.81 5.20
N VAL A 610 -1.15 6.76 4.55
CA VAL A 610 -1.54 6.70 3.14
C VAL A 610 -1.22 8.04 2.49
N VAL A 611 -0.65 8.00 1.31
CA VAL A 611 -0.38 9.19 0.49
C VAL A 611 -1.20 9.10 -0.78
N LEU A 612 -2.01 10.13 -1.05
CA LEU A 612 -2.75 10.28 -2.31
C LEU A 612 -1.86 11.05 -3.27
N THR A 613 -1.54 10.46 -4.40
CA THR A 613 -0.71 11.13 -5.43
C THR A 613 -1.45 12.28 -6.10
N ASN A 614 -2.78 12.13 -6.20
CA ASN A 614 -3.68 13.15 -6.71
C ASN A 614 -4.28 13.93 -5.54
N SER A 615 -4.52 15.19 -5.75
CA SER A 615 -5.18 16.04 -4.72
C SER A 615 -6.71 15.95 -4.81
N GLU A 616 -7.26 14.80 -5.25
CA GLU A 616 -8.69 14.64 -5.48
C GLU A 616 -9.41 14.05 -4.26
N PRO A 617 -10.46 14.69 -3.74
CA PRO A 617 -11.24 14.15 -2.62
C PRO A 617 -11.86 12.77 -2.89
N GLN A 618 -12.13 12.44 -4.16
CA GLN A 618 -12.68 11.13 -4.55
C GLN A 618 -11.73 9.96 -4.22
N ASP A 619 -10.42 10.18 -4.20
CA ASP A 619 -9.44 9.13 -3.88
C ASP A 619 -9.53 8.67 -2.41
N ILE A 620 -9.99 9.55 -1.52
CA ILE A 620 -10.30 9.18 -0.14
C ILE A 620 -11.44 8.15 -0.12
N LEU A 621 -12.49 8.35 -0.93
CA LEU A 621 -13.60 7.39 -1.05
C LEU A 621 -13.15 6.07 -1.69
N HIS A 622 -12.27 6.13 -2.69
CA HIS A 622 -11.67 4.94 -3.28
C HIS A 622 -10.89 4.14 -2.25
N PHE A 623 -10.07 4.81 -1.42
CA PHE A 623 -9.36 4.19 -0.32
C PHE A 623 -10.30 3.54 0.71
N LEU A 624 -11.31 4.25 1.20
CA LEU A 624 -12.28 3.72 2.16
C LEU A 624 -13.07 2.52 1.61
N THR A 625 -13.46 2.60 0.33
CA THR A 625 -14.15 1.51 -0.36
C THR A 625 -13.25 0.30 -0.52
N LEU A 626 -11.99 0.51 -0.94
CA LEU A 626 -10.99 -0.56 -1.05
C LEU A 626 -10.77 -1.24 0.29
N ALA A 627 -10.61 -0.48 1.36
CA ALA A 627 -10.41 -0.99 2.71
C ALA A 627 -11.57 -1.90 3.17
N LYS A 628 -12.81 -1.46 2.96
CA LYS A 628 -14.02 -2.22 3.28
C LYS A 628 -14.10 -3.52 2.46
N LYS A 629 -13.86 -3.45 1.14
CA LYS A 629 -13.84 -4.62 0.25
C LYS A 629 -12.70 -5.57 0.61
N THR A 630 -11.50 -5.06 0.89
CA THR A 630 -10.32 -5.84 1.30
C THR A 630 -10.61 -6.66 2.55
N ARG A 631 -11.09 -6.01 3.62
CA ARG A 631 -11.43 -6.72 4.86
C ARG A 631 -12.50 -7.77 4.66
N ARG A 632 -13.53 -7.47 3.87
CA ARG A 632 -14.59 -8.46 3.56
C ARG A 632 -13.98 -9.70 2.89
N LYS A 633 -13.07 -9.51 1.93
CA LYS A 633 -12.38 -10.62 1.25
C LYS A 633 -11.47 -11.40 2.19
N MET A 634 -10.75 -10.73 3.09
CA MET A 634 -9.94 -11.39 4.12
C MET A 634 -10.78 -12.29 5.03
N ILE A 635 -11.91 -11.78 5.53
CA ILE A 635 -12.83 -12.57 6.37
C ILE A 635 -13.42 -13.75 5.59
N GLN A 636 -13.84 -13.54 4.35
CA GLN A 636 -14.35 -14.62 3.49
C GLN A 636 -13.27 -15.69 3.30
N ASN A 637 -12.03 -15.30 3.05
CA ASN A 637 -10.93 -16.23 2.86
C ASN A 637 -10.59 -17.00 4.15
N LEU A 638 -10.67 -16.36 5.32
CA LEU A 638 -10.53 -17.05 6.60
C LEU A 638 -11.59 -18.13 6.80
N TRP A 639 -12.85 -17.85 6.41
CA TRP A 639 -13.93 -18.83 6.46
C TRP A 639 -13.72 -19.99 5.48
N TRP A 640 -13.33 -19.70 4.23
CA TRP A 640 -13.02 -20.73 3.25
C TRP A 640 -11.76 -21.53 3.59
N GLY A 641 -10.76 -20.92 4.24
CA GLY A 641 -9.50 -21.57 4.62
C GLY A 641 -9.56 -22.37 5.91
N ALA A 642 -10.43 -22.01 6.86
CA ALA A 642 -10.47 -22.63 8.19
C ALA A 642 -11.88 -23.14 8.58
N GLY A 643 -12.93 -22.42 8.20
CA GLY A 643 -14.29 -22.71 8.68
C GLY A 643 -14.86 -24.05 8.23
N TYR A 644 -14.48 -24.51 7.05
CA TYR A 644 -14.92 -25.82 6.54
C TYR A 644 -14.44 -26.99 7.43
N ASN A 645 -13.35 -26.82 8.16
CA ASN A 645 -12.78 -27.83 9.05
C ASN A 645 -13.73 -28.23 10.20
N ILE A 646 -14.68 -27.36 10.56
CA ILE A 646 -15.72 -27.66 11.57
C ILE A 646 -16.54 -28.90 11.17
N PHE A 647 -16.79 -29.06 9.87
CA PHE A 647 -17.55 -30.20 9.32
C PHE A 647 -16.60 -31.29 8.81
N ALA A 648 -15.48 -30.91 8.24
CA ALA A 648 -14.56 -31.84 7.58
C ALA A 648 -13.81 -32.74 8.57
N ILE A 649 -13.40 -32.24 9.73
CA ILE A 649 -12.70 -33.05 10.75
C ILE A 649 -13.58 -34.16 11.32
N PRO A 650 -14.83 -33.93 11.78
CA PRO A 650 -15.72 -35.02 12.20
C PRO A 650 -16.00 -36.03 11.11
N LEU A 651 -16.18 -35.57 9.86
CA LEU A 651 -16.41 -36.44 8.73
C LEU A 651 -15.18 -37.32 8.43
N ALA A 652 -13.99 -36.77 8.46
CA ALA A 652 -12.73 -37.50 8.33
C ALA A 652 -12.48 -38.49 9.46
N ALA A 653 -12.86 -38.13 10.67
CA ALA A 653 -12.81 -39.03 11.83
C ALA A 653 -13.80 -40.21 11.72
N GLY A 654 -14.67 -40.23 10.70
CA GLY A 654 -15.59 -41.33 10.44
C GLY A 654 -16.90 -41.26 11.24
N VAL A 655 -17.35 -40.10 11.70
CA VAL A 655 -18.62 -39.92 12.44
C VAL A 655 -19.83 -40.39 11.59
N LEU A 656 -19.76 -40.23 10.26
CA LEU A 656 -20.82 -40.68 9.35
C LEU A 656 -20.58 -42.06 8.69
N ALA A 657 -19.52 -42.77 9.11
CA ALA A 657 -19.22 -44.12 8.63
C ALA A 657 -20.39 -45.11 8.83
N PRO A 658 -21.20 -45.06 9.94
CA PRO A 658 -22.34 -45.93 10.11
C PRO A 658 -23.43 -45.82 9.03
N ILE A 659 -23.47 -44.68 8.33
CA ILE A 659 -24.42 -44.45 7.22
C ILE A 659 -23.74 -44.56 5.85
N GLY A 660 -22.52 -45.10 5.79
CA GLY A 660 -21.79 -45.37 4.55
C GLY A 660 -21.03 -44.18 3.98
N ILE A 661 -20.95 -43.02 4.67
CA ILE A 661 -20.17 -41.86 4.23
C ILE A 661 -18.78 -41.93 4.86
N ILE A 662 -17.79 -42.20 4.04
CA ILE A 662 -16.41 -42.41 4.43
C ILE A 662 -15.50 -41.52 3.55
N LEU A 663 -14.64 -40.72 4.18
CA LEU A 663 -13.57 -40.00 3.47
C LEU A 663 -12.26 -40.79 3.57
N ASN A 664 -11.50 -40.79 2.49
CA ASN A 664 -10.11 -41.26 2.49
C ASN A 664 -9.12 -40.07 2.43
N PRO A 665 -7.83 -40.27 2.73
CA PRO A 665 -6.83 -39.19 2.72
C PRO A 665 -6.71 -38.48 1.37
N ALA A 666 -6.84 -39.17 0.25
CA ALA A 666 -6.74 -38.58 -1.07
C ALA A 666 -7.90 -37.60 -1.37
N VAL A 667 -9.15 -38.02 -1.05
CA VAL A 667 -10.32 -37.13 -1.17
C VAL A 667 -10.16 -35.93 -0.23
N GLY A 668 -9.65 -36.13 0.99
CA GLY A 668 -9.32 -35.06 1.93
C GLY A 668 -8.34 -34.05 1.32
N ALA A 669 -7.26 -34.54 0.70
CA ALA A 669 -6.26 -33.71 0.04
C ALA A 669 -6.83 -32.91 -1.16
N VAL A 670 -7.72 -33.52 -1.96
CA VAL A 670 -8.42 -32.83 -3.05
C VAL A 670 -9.31 -31.70 -2.50
N LEU A 671 -10.14 -31.97 -1.50
CA LEU A 671 -11.02 -30.96 -0.89
C LEU A 671 -10.24 -29.79 -0.29
N MET A 672 -9.11 -30.10 0.37
CA MET A 672 -8.22 -29.09 0.92
C MET A 672 -7.59 -28.24 -0.21
N SER A 673 -7.12 -28.85 -1.30
CA SER A 673 -6.57 -28.12 -2.45
C SER A 673 -7.61 -27.27 -3.16
N MET A 674 -8.88 -27.74 -3.23
CA MET A 674 -10.00 -26.92 -3.74
C MET A 674 -10.24 -25.67 -2.88
N SER A 675 -10.13 -25.78 -1.55
CA SER A 675 -10.27 -24.59 -0.68
C SER A 675 -9.21 -23.52 -0.99
N THR A 676 -7.99 -23.92 -1.32
CA THR A 676 -6.91 -23.02 -1.75
C THR A 676 -7.26 -22.30 -3.06
N ILE A 677 -7.81 -23.03 -4.03
CA ILE A 677 -8.25 -22.45 -5.30
C ILE A 677 -9.39 -21.44 -5.07
N ILE A 678 -10.36 -21.78 -4.24
CA ILE A 678 -11.46 -20.88 -3.88
C ILE A 678 -10.94 -19.59 -3.23
N VAL A 679 -10.02 -19.71 -2.29
CA VAL A 679 -9.37 -18.57 -1.62
C VAL A 679 -8.64 -17.68 -2.62
N ALA A 680 -7.88 -18.29 -3.55
CA ALA A 680 -7.16 -17.56 -4.59
C ALA A 680 -8.11 -16.83 -5.54
N ILE A 681 -9.14 -17.50 -6.05
CA ILE A 681 -10.15 -16.88 -6.92
C ILE A 681 -10.86 -15.75 -6.19
N ASN A 682 -11.28 -15.97 -4.93
CA ASN A 682 -11.96 -14.93 -4.15
C ASN A 682 -11.08 -13.69 -3.94
N ALA A 683 -9.78 -13.84 -3.71
CA ALA A 683 -8.86 -12.72 -3.63
C ALA A 683 -8.74 -11.98 -4.98
N MET A 684 -8.67 -12.71 -6.11
CA MET A 684 -8.55 -12.13 -7.44
C MET A 684 -9.78 -11.33 -7.88
N THR A 685 -10.97 -11.63 -7.34
CA THR A 685 -12.20 -10.86 -7.59
C THR A 685 -12.24 -9.52 -6.84
N LEU A 686 -11.21 -9.17 -6.07
CA LEU A 686 -11.08 -7.83 -5.48
C LEU A 686 -10.85 -6.81 -6.60
N SER A 687 -11.71 -5.80 -6.67
CA SER A 687 -11.63 -4.68 -7.62
C SER A 687 -12.18 -3.40 -6.99
N ILE A 688 -11.69 -2.25 -7.45
CA ILE A 688 -12.33 -0.95 -7.26
C ILE A 688 -13.07 -0.66 -8.57
N GLU A 689 -14.36 -0.38 -8.50
CA GLU A 689 -15.11 0.22 -9.60
C GLU A 689 -14.67 1.69 -9.67
N LYS A 690 -14.15 2.14 -10.81
CA LYS A 690 -14.02 3.56 -11.07
C LYS A 690 -15.45 4.10 -11.17
N SER A 691 -15.79 5.07 -10.32
CA SER A 691 -17.06 5.80 -10.43
C SER A 691 -17.03 6.60 -11.73
N GLY A 692 -17.53 6.03 -12.82
CA GLY A 692 -17.47 6.70 -14.12
C GLY A 692 -17.91 5.86 -15.33
N ASP A 693 -18.47 4.64 -15.11
CA ASP A 693 -19.21 3.88 -16.15
C ASP A 693 -20.68 3.75 -15.77
#